data_95f1fc78c6f60e98b09d463aae63d393
#
_entry.id   95f1fc78c6f60e98b09d463aae63d393
#
_cell.length_a   1.000
_cell.length_b   1.000
_cell.length_c   1.000
_cell.angle_alpha   90.00
_cell.angle_beta   90.00
_cell.angle_gamma   90.00
#
_symmetry.space_group_name_H-M   'P 1'
#
loop_
_entity.id
_entity.type
_entity.pdbx_description
1 polymer ?
#
loop_
_entity_poly.entity_id
_entity_poly.type
_entity_poly.pdbx_seq_one_letter_code
_entity_poly.pdbx_strand_id
1 'polypeptide(L)'
;MKILISICLLVSAGLTSYALEDWKGRVTDMRGEPVAYANVVLLSKTDSTVVSGDVTDESGAYSLNTDEDGILMVSMLGYETVYLTPFEDMTVVLKEDSAMLEGAVSTGMMVKTRVTATSMVTEVQGTVLGNSGTVLEMLGKVPGMMANGDELEVVGKGAPVIYINGRKLHDMNELKQMRSEDVQNVEVINNPGAQYDATVSAVVRIKTLRHEGEGFGFDLNAANNQDLQNGVSDPSSTLNLRYRFRDLDLFGSVNYWKWDQISTYYDHVKMFTDKSSYIVEDCVANDHFYSSGLDYNLGFNWQLLQNHSVGARFVMRETVDAGTYYSSITDIIRYDESSGQVSSVNESLQDEKRHSPYDWEGNVYYSGMVGRLGINFNADYLSNRKDMFCNISDVIDTEGYMERFQEGVTTSRLAAAKLVLTYPVWKGQLEAGAEATSVERGSSYSITNYPLPASDSKVNENNVSAFVSYGFSLPKFGSVSAGLRYEHVGFNYTDLLDDTNSMDRYQDEFFPSLSWAGQFGPVHASLSYSLRTSRPGYDDLSDRIKYINSFTLLQGDPKLKNERKQEVGMNARYRWMTLSVSYERLDDALTQMFNIYGEDNMLLVKRSNIPQPVRNLLVFLSANPTWGVYSPGWSAGMQKPWTDIEFDDPRTESGKVMVSYSRPMFFFTLNNAFRFKRSWQLEANMNIRTKGDNLNFRMTSNAYNLGFAVQKCWLKNDALCMRISLQDVLKRSLQDTYSNAGFLIHTETPVRNNHRMDVSLRYTFNASKSRYKGTGAGKDAQSRM
;
A
#
# COMPACT_ATOMS: atom_id res chain seq x y z
N MET A 1 -7.94 14.02 41.79
CA MET A 1 -9.24 13.33 41.75
C MET A 1 -10.44 14.11 42.27
N LYS A 2 -10.30 15.18 43.08
CA LYS A 2 -11.44 16.04 43.55
C LYS A 2 -11.77 17.20 42.60
N ILE A 3 -10.89 17.56 41.66
CA ILE A 3 -11.11 18.66 40.70
C ILE A 3 -11.83 18.18 39.41
N LEU A 4 -11.70 16.89 39.04
CA LEU A 4 -12.39 16.34 37.88
C LEU A 4 -13.91 16.09 38.13
N ILE A 5 -14.31 15.89 39.38
CA ILE A 5 -15.72 15.64 39.74
C ILE A 5 -16.53 16.93 39.81
N SER A 6 -15.88 18.06 40.06
CA SER A 6 -16.56 19.40 40.10
C SER A 6 -16.86 19.98 38.72
N ILE A 7 -16.20 19.54 37.66
CA ILE A 7 -16.46 19.98 36.27
C ILE A 7 -17.62 19.23 35.63
N CYS A 8 -17.88 17.97 36.04
CA CYS A 8 -19.03 17.22 35.54
C CYS A 8 -20.39 17.62 36.16
N LEU A 9 -20.41 18.35 37.26
CA LEU A 9 -21.64 18.76 37.93
C LEU A 9 -22.14 20.17 37.57
N LEU A 10 -21.39 20.96 36.79
CA LEU A 10 -21.76 22.33 36.36
C LEU A 10 -22.32 22.42 34.93
N VAL A 11 -22.46 21.30 34.21
CA VAL A 11 -23.03 21.25 32.85
C VAL A 11 -24.50 20.74 32.84
N SER A 12 -25.07 20.38 33.96
CA SER A 12 -26.42 19.78 34.05
C SER A 12 -27.56 20.75 34.43
N ALA A 13 -27.38 22.06 34.29
CA ALA A 13 -28.48 23.00 34.55
C ALA A 13 -28.63 23.98 33.37
N GLY A 14 -29.64 23.72 32.54
CA GLY A 14 -30.22 24.72 31.66
C GLY A 14 -30.14 24.49 30.16
N LEU A 15 -30.77 23.46 29.64
CA LEU A 15 -31.25 23.41 28.26
C LEU A 15 -32.71 22.91 28.27
N THR A 16 -33.64 23.83 28.30
CA THR A 16 -35.01 23.57 27.85
C THR A 16 -34.94 23.30 26.34
N SER A 17 -35.03 22.03 25.98
CA SER A 17 -35.12 21.58 24.60
C SER A 17 -36.51 21.91 24.08
N TYR A 18 -36.61 22.83 23.14
CA TYR A 18 -37.73 22.87 22.22
C TYR A 18 -37.57 21.62 21.35
N ALA A 19 -38.49 20.68 21.41
CA ALA A 19 -38.58 19.56 20.52
C ALA A 19 -39.02 20.10 19.15
N LEU A 20 -38.07 20.18 18.20
CA LEU A 20 -38.35 20.29 16.77
C LEU A 20 -38.97 18.96 16.35
N GLU A 21 -40.06 18.97 15.58
CA GLU A 21 -40.62 17.76 15.02
C GLU A 21 -39.66 17.17 13.97
N ASP A 22 -39.16 15.95 14.21
CA ASP A 22 -38.32 15.22 13.27
C ASP A 22 -39.21 14.50 12.26
N TRP A 23 -39.19 14.93 11.01
CA TRP A 23 -39.87 14.22 9.92
C TRP A 23 -39.01 13.05 9.48
N LYS A 24 -39.45 11.82 9.82
CA LYS A 24 -38.74 10.57 9.50
C LYS A 24 -39.45 9.83 8.39
N GLY A 25 -38.69 9.06 7.63
CA GLY A 25 -39.21 8.21 6.58
C GLY A 25 -38.20 7.27 6.00
N ARG A 26 -38.62 6.53 5.00
CA ARG A 26 -37.75 5.56 4.30
C ARG A 26 -37.93 5.70 2.79
N VAL A 27 -36.83 5.49 2.06
CA VAL A 27 -36.82 5.41 0.60
C VAL A 27 -36.54 3.98 0.18
N THR A 28 -37.45 3.43 -0.68
CA THR A 28 -37.31 2.08 -1.24
C THR A 28 -37.42 2.12 -2.75
N ASP A 29 -36.96 1.08 -3.42
CA ASP A 29 -37.25 0.85 -4.84
C ASP A 29 -38.65 0.17 -5.04
N MET A 30 -39.04 -0.10 -6.29
CA MET A 30 -40.30 -0.76 -6.62
C MET A 30 -40.38 -2.22 -6.13
N ARG A 31 -39.27 -2.83 -5.68
CA ARG A 31 -39.22 -4.18 -5.12
C ARG A 31 -39.28 -4.17 -3.59
N GLY A 32 -39.35 -2.96 -2.99
CA GLY A 32 -39.31 -2.76 -1.54
C GLY A 32 -37.93 -2.80 -0.93
N GLU A 33 -36.85 -2.86 -1.73
CA GLU A 33 -35.46 -2.81 -1.25
C GLU A 33 -35.09 -1.38 -0.86
N PRO A 34 -34.32 -1.16 0.23
CA PRO A 34 -33.94 0.16 0.67
C PRO A 34 -33.00 0.83 -0.32
N VAL A 35 -33.30 2.08 -0.70
CA VAL A 35 -32.42 2.91 -1.51
C VAL A 35 -31.52 3.73 -0.59
N ALA A 36 -30.31 3.27 -0.39
CA ALA A 36 -29.31 3.96 0.42
C ALA A 36 -28.73 5.17 -0.33
N TYR A 37 -28.42 6.22 0.43
CA TYR A 37 -27.77 7.44 -0.07
C TYR A 37 -28.58 8.24 -1.09
N ALA A 38 -29.91 8.10 -1.11
CA ALA A 38 -30.79 8.99 -1.86
C ALA A 38 -30.82 10.37 -1.20
N ASN A 39 -30.76 11.43 -2.00
CA ASN A 39 -30.90 12.80 -1.50
C ASN A 39 -32.38 13.06 -1.21
N VAL A 40 -32.66 13.48 0.01
CA VAL A 40 -34.00 13.86 0.49
C VAL A 40 -33.95 15.34 0.88
N VAL A 41 -34.61 16.18 0.11
CA VAL A 41 -34.51 17.63 0.25
C VAL A 41 -35.91 18.23 0.37
N LEU A 42 -36.15 19.01 1.41
CA LEU A 42 -37.37 19.82 1.54
C LEU A 42 -37.16 21.16 0.86
N LEU A 43 -38.01 21.47 -0.10
CA LEU A 43 -38.03 22.71 -0.86
C LEU A 43 -39.18 23.61 -0.38
N SER A 44 -38.93 24.91 -0.26
CA SER A 44 -39.96 25.91 0.00
C SER A 44 -41.01 25.91 -1.12
N LYS A 45 -42.27 25.98 -0.75
CA LYS A 45 -43.41 26.06 -1.70
C LYS A 45 -43.43 27.36 -2.50
N THR A 46 -42.76 28.42 -2.02
CA THR A 46 -42.85 29.77 -2.59
C THR A 46 -41.80 30.04 -3.63
N ASP A 47 -40.56 29.57 -3.43
CA ASP A 47 -39.40 29.91 -4.27
C ASP A 47 -38.48 28.74 -4.58
N SER A 48 -38.88 27.51 -4.18
CA SER A 48 -38.10 26.27 -4.37
C SER A 48 -36.69 26.31 -3.78
N THR A 49 -36.44 27.19 -2.80
CA THR A 49 -35.18 27.17 -2.04
C THR A 49 -35.11 25.98 -1.10
N VAL A 50 -33.90 25.50 -0.81
CA VAL A 50 -33.70 24.36 0.10
C VAL A 50 -33.92 24.82 1.54
N VAL A 51 -34.94 24.24 2.20
CA VAL A 51 -35.28 24.47 3.61
C VAL A 51 -34.50 23.55 4.52
N SER A 52 -34.50 22.23 4.22
CA SER A 52 -33.79 21.19 4.96
C SER A 52 -33.42 20.06 4.01
N GLY A 53 -32.41 19.27 4.36
CA GLY A 53 -32.01 18.13 3.54
C GLY A 53 -31.26 17.09 4.36
N ASP A 54 -31.45 15.83 3.95
CA ASP A 54 -30.79 14.64 4.50
C ASP A 54 -30.44 13.66 3.37
N VAL A 55 -29.68 12.65 3.69
CA VAL A 55 -29.33 11.57 2.78
C VAL A 55 -29.69 10.25 3.44
N THR A 56 -30.40 9.38 2.74
CA THR A 56 -30.80 8.10 3.33
C THR A 56 -29.58 7.27 3.77
N ASP A 57 -29.73 6.61 4.90
CA ASP A 57 -28.74 5.65 5.42
C ASP A 57 -28.78 4.30 4.63
N GLU A 58 -27.99 3.31 5.05
CA GLU A 58 -27.94 2.00 4.40
C GLU A 58 -29.27 1.22 4.48
N SER A 59 -30.15 1.57 5.40
CA SER A 59 -31.49 1.02 5.51
C SER A 59 -32.55 1.78 4.71
N GLY A 60 -32.12 2.84 3.98
CA GLY A 60 -33.00 3.75 3.26
C GLY A 60 -33.71 4.77 4.16
N ALA A 61 -33.40 4.86 5.46
CA ALA A 61 -34.04 5.79 6.39
C ALA A 61 -33.44 7.19 6.29
N TYR A 62 -34.30 8.21 6.46
CA TYR A 62 -33.92 9.63 6.52
C TYR A 62 -34.63 10.34 7.67
N SER A 63 -34.09 11.49 8.11
CA SER A 63 -34.67 12.33 9.14
C SER A 63 -34.43 13.81 8.83
N LEU A 64 -35.51 14.55 8.56
CA LEU A 64 -35.47 16.00 8.32
C LEU A 64 -35.89 16.74 9.58
N ASN A 65 -35.06 17.64 10.05
CA ASN A 65 -35.29 18.45 11.24
C ASN A 65 -35.76 19.85 10.80
N THR A 66 -37.07 20.06 10.75
CA THR A 66 -37.67 21.34 10.30
C THR A 66 -39.12 21.48 10.74
N ASP A 67 -39.53 22.70 11.02
CA ASP A 67 -40.90 23.10 11.33
C ASP A 67 -41.61 23.74 10.11
N GLU A 68 -40.92 23.82 8.96
CA GLU A 68 -41.44 24.48 7.78
C GLU A 68 -42.14 23.51 6.82
N ASP A 69 -43.32 23.91 6.31
CA ASP A 69 -44.02 23.24 5.24
C ASP A 69 -43.26 23.38 3.89
N GLY A 70 -43.17 22.27 3.13
CA GLY A 70 -42.46 22.28 1.86
C GLY A 70 -42.90 21.20 0.88
N ILE A 71 -42.17 21.05 -0.20
CA ILE A 71 -42.25 19.93 -1.15
C ILE A 71 -41.03 19.06 -0.92
N LEU A 72 -41.23 17.79 -0.61
CA LEU A 72 -40.17 16.80 -0.47
C LEU A 72 -39.70 16.37 -1.85
N MET A 73 -38.46 16.67 -2.20
CA MET A 73 -37.79 16.16 -3.39
C MET A 73 -36.90 14.99 -2.98
N VAL A 74 -37.13 13.82 -3.54
CA VAL A 74 -36.27 12.65 -3.35
C VAL A 74 -35.65 12.26 -4.68
N SER A 75 -34.32 12.22 -4.71
CA SER A 75 -33.58 11.92 -5.92
C SER A 75 -32.40 10.98 -5.66
N MET A 76 -32.20 10.04 -6.58
CA MET A 76 -31.06 9.13 -6.58
C MET A 76 -30.65 8.86 -8.02
N LEU A 77 -29.34 8.72 -8.27
CA LEU A 77 -28.85 8.42 -9.60
C LEU A 77 -29.36 7.06 -10.07
N GLY A 78 -29.99 7.04 -11.25
CA GLY A 78 -30.62 5.83 -11.81
C GLY A 78 -32.11 5.66 -11.45
N TYR A 79 -32.70 6.64 -10.76
CA TYR A 79 -34.12 6.67 -10.42
C TYR A 79 -34.78 7.96 -10.86
N GLU A 80 -36.06 7.92 -11.18
CA GLU A 80 -36.87 9.09 -11.44
C GLU A 80 -36.98 9.94 -10.17
N THR A 81 -36.67 11.26 -10.27
CA THR A 81 -36.83 12.19 -9.13
C THR A 81 -38.30 12.34 -8.79
N VAL A 82 -38.65 12.17 -7.52
CA VAL A 82 -40.02 12.24 -7.01
C VAL A 82 -40.20 13.50 -6.17
N TYR A 83 -41.35 14.19 -6.40
CA TYR A 83 -41.75 15.36 -5.62
C TYR A 83 -43.07 15.01 -4.89
N LEU A 84 -43.08 15.15 -3.57
CA LEU A 84 -44.18 14.75 -2.71
C LEU A 84 -44.51 15.80 -1.65
N THR A 85 -45.75 15.80 -1.16
CA THR A 85 -46.05 16.53 0.07
C THR A 85 -45.63 15.66 1.26
N PRO A 86 -44.74 16.12 2.13
CA PRO A 86 -44.25 15.28 3.23
C PRO A 86 -45.32 15.00 4.28
N PHE A 87 -45.26 13.84 4.91
CA PHE A 87 -45.99 13.45 6.10
C PHE A 87 -45.13 12.52 6.97
N GLU A 88 -45.49 12.38 8.24
CA GLU A 88 -44.73 11.60 9.21
C GLU A 88 -44.67 10.11 8.83
N ASP A 89 -43.50 9.45 9.01
CA ASP A 89 -43.23 8.03 8.70
C ASP A 89 -43.47 7.64 7.24
N MET A 90 -43.20 8.54 6.31
CA MET A 90 -43.46 8.32 4.88
C MET A 90 -42.46 7.35 4.24
N THR A 91 -42.97 6.34 3.54
CA THR A 91 -42.16 5.52 2.63
C THR A 91 -42.27 6.06 1.20
N VAL A 92 -41.13 6.53 0.68
CA VAL A 92 -41.00 7.01 -0.71
C VAL A 92 -40.50 5.87 -1.60
N VAL A 93 -41.25 5.56 -2.65
CA VAL A 93 -40.87 4.54 -3.62
C VAL A 93 -40.26 5.23 -4.85
N LEU A 94 -39.02 4.96 -5.14
CA LEU A 94 -38.32 5.43 -6.35
C LEU A 94 -38.47 4.39 -7.47
N LYS A 95 -38.78 4.86 -8.67
CA LYS A 95 -38.85 4.06 -9.88
C LYS A 95 -37.56 4.19 -10.66
N GLU A 96 -37.00 3.05 -11.11
CA GLU A 96 -35.81 3.06 -11.97
C GLU A 96 -36.06 3.85 -13.28
N ASP A 97 -35.20 4.81 -13.56
CA ASP A 97 -35.29 5.60 -14.81
C ASP A 97 -34.52 4.88 -15.94
N SER A 98 -35.30 4.09 -16.71
CA SER A 98 -34.79 3.35 -17.86
C SER A 98 -34.42 4.25 -19.06
N ALA A 99 -34.85 5.51 -19.09
CA ALA A 99 -34.56 6.44 -20.17
C ALA A 99 -33.18 7.11 -20.04
N MET A 100 -32.57 7.07 -18.86
CA MET A 100 -31.21 7.63 -18.63
C MET A 100 -30.07 6.79 -19.22
N LEU A 101 -30.34 5.55 -19.65
CA LEU A 101 -29.29 4.64 -20.14
C LEU A 101 -28.87 4.89 -21.60
N GLU A 102 -29.61 5.62 -22.39
CA GLU A 102 -29.25 5.90 -23.80
C GLU A 102 -28.86 7.36 -24.13
N GLY A 103 -29.15 8.32 -23.27
CA GLY A 103 -28.99 9.76 -23.56
C GLY A 103 -27.91 10.51 -22.78
N ALA A 104 -27.37 9.96 -21.69
CA ALA A 104 -26.52 10.68 -20.73
C ALA A 104 -25.00 10.53 -20.93
N VAL A 105 -24.55 10.29 -22.15
CA VAL A 105 -23.09 10.10 -22.45
C VAL A 105 -22.27 11.40 -22.44
N SER A 106 -22.88 12.58 -22.20
CA SER A 106 -22.20 13.85 -22.48
C SER A 106 -21.88 14.78 -21.29
N THR A 107 -22.36 14.57 -20.07
CA THR A 107 -22.20 15.61 -19.02
C THR A 107 -21.73 15.14 -17.64
N GLY A 108 -21.46 13.87 -17.42
CA GLY A 108 -21.17 13.31 -16.10
C GLY A 108 -19.77 12.71 -15.88
N MET A 109 -18.79 12.92 -16.77
CA MET A 109 -17.50 12.23 -16.73
C MET A 109 -16.44 12.81 -15.78
N MET A 110 -16.75 13.86 -15.05
CA MET A 110 -15.77 14.51 -14.17
C MET A 110 -15.54 13.67 -12.91
N VAL A 111 -14.27 13.40 -12.59
CA VAL A 111 -13.88 12.72 -11.35
C VAL A 111 -14.34 13.54 -10.15
N LYS A 112 -15.24 12.99 -9.36
CA LYS A 112 -15.73 13.59 -8.13
C LYS A 112 -14.98 12.98 -6.95
N THR A 113 -14.27 13.79 -6.17
CA THR A 113 -13.60 13.36 -4.94
C THR A 113 -14.18 14.15 -3.78
N ARG A 114 -14.57 13.49 -2.71
CA ARG A 114 -15.01 14.11 -1.45
C ARG A 114 -13.91 13.92 -0.41
N VAL A 115 -13.59 14.98 0.34
CA VAL A 115 -12.64 14.93 1.47
C VAL A 115 -13.43 14.73 2.75
N THR A 116 -13.04 13.73 3.55
CA THR A 116 -13.54 13.48 4.90
C THR A 116 -12.45 13.77 5.94
N ALA A 117 -12.74 13.59 7.22
CA ALA A 117 -11.73 13.82 8.28
C ALA A 117 -10.47 12.94 8.10
N THR A 118 -10.64 11.71 7.65
CA THR A 118 -9.55 10.72 7.56
C THR A 118 -9.19 10.33 6.14
N SER A 119 -10.04 10.64 5.14
CA SER A 119 -9.92 10.06 3.81
C SER A 119 -10.34 11.00 2.67
N MET A 120 -9.98 10.61 1.45
CA MET A 120 -10.51 11.13 0.19
C MET A 120 -11.28 10.03 -0.53
N VAL A 121 -12.57 10.24 -0.77
CA VAL A 121 -13.45 9.33 -1.50
C VAL A 121 -13.59 9.81 -2.93
N THR A 122 -13.12 9.03 -3.89
CA THR A 122 -13.17 9.34 -5.32
C THR A 122 -14.17 8.42 -6.02
N GLU A 123 -15.17 9.00 -6.65
CA GLU A 123 -16.13 8.27 -7.46
C GLU A 123 -15.46 7.76 -8.74
N VAL A 124 -15.66 6.49 -9.05
CA VAL A 124 -15.10 5.82 -10.23
C VAL A 124 -16.19 5.53 -11.24
N GLN A 125 -17.34 5.02 -10.80
CA GLN A 125 -18.47 4.75 -11.66
C GLN A 125 -18.93 6.00 -12.41
N GLY A 126 -19.16 5.88 -13.72
CA GLY A 126 -19.60 7.00 -14.56
C GLY A 126 -18.55 8.07 -14.78
N THR A 127 -17.32 7.90 -14.33
CA THR A 127 -16.20 8.81 -14.58
C THR A 127 -15.16 8.20 -15.53
N VAL A 128 -14.18 8.98 -15.90
CA VAL A 128 -13.05 8.51 -16.73
C VAL A 128 -12.22 7.43 -16.04
N LEU A 129 -12.20 7.40 -14.71
CA LEU A 129 -11.50 6.38 -13.94
C LEU A 129 -12.11 4.99 -14.14
N GLY A 130 -13.44 4.89 -14.30
CA GLY A 130 -14.14 3.63 -14.52
C GLY A 130 -13.77 2.89 -15.81
N ASN A 131 -13.03 3.53 -16.71
CA ASN A 131 -12.57 2.90 -17.94
C ASN A 131 -11.04 3.00 -18.10
N SER A 132 -10.31 3.04 -16.99
CA SER A 132 -8.85 3.11 -16.99
C SER A 132 -8.17 1.75 -17.18
N GLY A 133 -8.87 0.74 -17.66
CA GLY A 133 -8.33 -0.60 -17.81
C GLY A 133 -8.45 -1.42 -16.52
N THR A 134 -7.34 -1.79 -15.93
CA THR A 134 -7.30 -2.52 -14.66
C THR A 134 -7.52 -1.59 -13.46
N VAL A 135 -7.86 -2.18 -12.32
CA VAL A 135 -7.96 -1.41 -11.07
C VAL A 135 -6.60 -0.84 -10.66
N LEU A 136 -5.51 -1.55 -10.89
CA LEU A 136 -4.16 -1.06 -10.59
C LEU A 136 -3.86 0.23 -11.38
N GLU A 137 -4.11 0.22 -12.68
CA GLU A 137 -3.90 1.39 -13.54
C GLU A 137 -4.83 2.56 -13.16
N MET A 138 -6.06 2.25 -12.80
CA MET A 138 -7.03 3.23 -12.32
C MET A 138 -6.57 3.88 -11.02
N LEU A 139 -6.06 3.08 -10.06
CA LEU A 139 -5.57 3.59 -8.78
C LEU A 139 -4.41 4.56 -8.96
N GLY A 140 -3.49 4.32 -9.91
CA GLY A 140 -2.43 5.27 -10.23
C GLY A 140 -2.91 6.64 -10.75
N LYS A 141 -4.21 6.75 -11.12
CA LYS A 141 -4.85 8.00 -11.56
C LYS A 141 -5.78 8.61 -10.51
N VAL A 142 -5.98 7.93 -9.37
CA VAL A 142 -6.75 8.45 -8.24
C VAL A 142 -5.97 9.59 -7.57
N PRO A 143 -6.60 10.72 -7.21
CA PRO A 143 -5.94 11.81 -6.50
C PRO A 143 -5.22 11.33 -5.23
N GLY A 144 -3.95 11.71 -5.07
CA GLY A 144 -3.13 11.31 -3.93
C GLY A 144 -2.46 9.94 -4.05
N MET A 145 -2.60 9.27 -5.20
CA MET A 145 -1.93 8.00 -5.47
C MET A 145 -0.96 8.10 -6.64
N MET A 146 0.05 7.24 -6.65
CA MET A 146 1.00 7.07 -7.74
C MET A 146 1.19 5.57 -7.99
N ALA A 147 1.34 5.20 -9.27
CA ALA A 147 1.76 3.88 -9.67
C ALA A 147 3.07 3.97 -10.45
N ASN A 148 4.03 3.12 -10.12
CA ASN A 148 5.29 2.96 -10.81
C ASN A 148 5.47 1.49 -11.18
N GLY A 149 5.10 1.13 -12.41
CA GLY A 149 4.95 -0.27 -12.80
C GLY A 149 3.86 -0.95 -11.96
N ASP A 150 4.24 -2.00 -11.25
CA ASP A 150 3.36 -2.78 -10.39
C ASP A 150 3.27 -2.24 -8.95
N GLU A 151 4.11 -1.30 -8.60
CA GLU A 151 4.13 -0.67 -7.27
C GLU A 151 3.09 0.44 -7.20
N LEU A 152 2.29 0.42 -6.14
CA LEU A 152 1.27 1.41 -5.85
C LEU A 152 1.60 2.11 -4.55
N GLU A 153 1.64 3.44 -4.60
CA GLU A 153 1.93 4.26 -3.44
C GLU A 153 0.85 5.31 -3.21
N VAL A 154 0.54 5.58 -1.96
CA VAL A 154 -0.10 6.83 -1.55
C VAL A 154 1.00 7.87 -1.35
N VAL A 155 0.86 9.00 -2.03
CA VAL A 155 1.90 10.04 -2.07
C VAL A 155 2.33 10.44 -0.65
N GLY A 156 3.64 10.23 -0.38
CA GLY A 156 4.26 10.51 0.92
C GLY A 156 3.95 9.51 2.03
N LYS A 157 3.22 8.43 1.73
CA LYS A 157 2.85 7.42 2.72
C LYS A 157 3.44 6.04 2.42
N GLY A 158 3.99 5.85 1.21
CA GLY A 158 4.44 4.56 0.71
C GLY A 158 3.29 3.63 0.30
N ALA A 159 3.56 2.34 0.30
CA ALA A 159 2.59 1.33 -0.10
C ALA A 159 1.39 1.25 0.86
N PRO A 160 0.14 1.38 0.36
CA PRO A 160 -1.04 1.31 1.21
C PRO A 160 -1.46 -0.13 1.50
N VAL A 161 -2.24 -0.29 2.56
CA VAL A 161 -3.07 -1.48 2.71
C VAL A 161 -4.33 -1.34 1.91
N ILE A 162 -4.62 -2.31 1.08
CA ILE A 162 -5.76 -2.26 0.18
C ILE A 162 -6.86 -3.20 0.66
N TYR A 163 -8.10 -2.69 0.64
CA TYR A 163 -9.30 -3.47 0.92
C TYR A 163 -10.26 -3.37 -0.25
N ILE A 164 -10.84 -4.51 -0.64
CA ILE A 164 -11.88 -4.58 -1.67
C ILE A 164 -13.17 -5.05 -1.00
N ASN A 165 -14.19 -4.19 -0.97
CA ASN A 165 -15.46 -4.44 -0.26
C ASN A 165 -15.29 -4.86 1.21
N GLY A 166 -14.30 -4.27 1.89
CA GLY A 166 -13.95 -4.59 3.27
C GLY A 166 -12.98 -5.76 3.44
N ARG A 167 -12.75 -6.58 2.42
CA ARG A 167 -11.77 -7.67 2.42
C ARG A 167 -10.36 -7.13 2.15
N LYS A 168 -9.38 -7.51 2.96
CA LYS A 168 -7.97 -7.18 2.72
C LYS A 168 -7.47 -7.83 1.42
N LEU A 169 -6.77 -7.06 0.61
CA LEU A 169 -6.03 -7.55 -0.55
C LEU A 169 -4.75 -8.25 -0.08
N HIS A 170 -4.49 -9.44 -0.61
CA HIS A 170 -3.29 -10.22 -0.29
C HIS A 170 -2.29 -10.26 -1.45
N ASP A 171 -2.77 -10.08 -2.69
CA ASP A 171 -1.95 -10.13 -3.88
C ASP A 171 -2.31 -8.95 -4.82
N MET A 172 -1.31 -8.19 -5.22
CA MET A 172 -1.46 -7.08 -6.17
C MET A 172 -1.93 -7.54 -7.55
N ASN A 173 -1.70 -8.80 -7.90
CA ASN A 173 -2.20 -9.36 -9.15
C ASN A 173 -3.74 -9.34 -9.23
N GLU A 174 -4.45 -9.39 -8.10
CA GLU A 174 -5.90 -9.23 -8.10
C GLU A 174 -6.34 -7.86 -8.66
N LEU A 175 -5.60 -6.79 -8.37
CA LEU A 175 -5.90 -5.45 -8.92
C LEU A 175 -5.62 -5.36 -10.42
N LYS A 176 -4.63 -6.10 -10.92
CA LYS A 176 -4.35 -6.21 -12.36
C LYS A 176 -5.46 -6.94 -13.11
N GLN A 177 -6.17 -7.83 -12.42
CA GLN A 177 -7.24 -8.64 -12.98
C GLN A 177 -8.61 -7.94 -12.90
N MET A 178 -8.82 -7.09 -11.89
CA MET A 178 -10.07 -6.36 -11.70
C MET A 178 -10.21 -5.22 -12.71
N ARG A 179 -11.43 -4.99 -13.21
CA ARG A 179 -11.73 -3.87 -14.10
C ARG A 179 -12.02 -2.60 -13.31
N SER A 180 -11.52 -1.48 -13.81
CA SER A 180 -11.87 -0.18 -13.26
C SER A 180 -13.38 0.12 -13.37
N GLU A 181 -14.06 -0.36 -14.41
CA GLU A 181 -15.51 -0.19 -14.61
C GLU A 181 -16.38 -0.91 -13.56
N ASP A 182 -15.81 -1.93 -12.89
CA ASP A 182 -16.48 -2.64 -11.80
C ASP A 182 -16.34 -1.92 -10.45
N VAL A 183 -15.60 -0.83 -10.39
CA VAL A 183 -15.38 -0.05 -9.16
C VAL A 183 -16.43 1.05 -9.07
N GLN A 184 -17.10 1.13 -7.92
CA GLN A 184 -18.02 2.20 -7.61
C GLN A 184 -17.27 3.45 -7.16
N ASN A 185 -16.43 3.30 -6.13
CA ASN A 185 -15.58 4.37 -5.62
C ASN A 185 -14.31 3.82 -4.98
N VAL A 186 -13.35 4.70 -4.79
CA VAL A 186 -12.10 4.45 -4.08
C VAL A 186 -11.98 5.44 -2.93
N GLU A 187 -11.77 4.94 -1.73
CA GLU A 187 -11.47 5.73 -0.55
C GLU A 187 -9.98 5.60 -0.20
N VAL A 188 -9.25 6.70 -0.29
CA VAL A 188 -7.85 6.79 0.13
C VAL A 188 -7.80 7.39 1.53
N ILE A 189 -7.49 6.58 2.53
CA ILE A 189 -7.39 6.97 3.93
C ILE A 189 -5.94 7.35 4.23
N ASN A 190 -5.66 8.63 4.26
CA ASN A 190 -4.33 9.18 4.50
C ASN A 190 -3.93 9.20 5.98
N ASN A 191 -4.90 9.10 6.87
CA ASN A 191 -4.70 8.96 8.31
C ASN A 191 -5.56 7.81 8.84
N PRO A 192 -5.11 6.55 8.70
CA PRO A 192 -5.82 5.39 9.20
C PRO A 192 -6.07 5.51 10.71
N GLY A 193 -7.31 5.21 11.14
CA GLY A 193 -7.71 5.26 12.55
C GLY A 193 -7.01 4.17 13.39
N ALA A 194 -7.25 4.21 14.71
CA ALA A 194 -6.60 3.32 15.69
C ALA A 194 -6.90 1.82 15.50
N GLN A 195 -7.93 1.46 14.73
CA GLN A 195 -8.24 0.07 14.36
C GLN A 195 -7.19 -0.60 13.48
N TYR A 196 -6.39 0.19 12.77
CA TYR A 196 -5.29 -0.34 11.97
C TYR A 196 -4.04 -0.47 12.80
N ASP A 197 -3.16 -1.39 12.42
CA ASP A 197 -1.84 -1.54 13.04
C ASP A 197 -1.07 -0.21 13.01
N ALA A 198 -0.23 0.04 14.01
CA ALA A 198 0.54 1.27 14.12
C ALA A 198 1.55 1.46 12.96
N THR A 199 1.89 0.40 12.24
CA THR A 199 2.76 0.45 11.05
C THR A 199 2.04 0.90 9.77
N VAL A 200 0.69 0.92 9.76
CA VAL A 200 -0.10 1.24 8.56
C VAL A 200 -0.12 2.74 8.31
N SER A 201 0.62 3.22 7.31
CA SER A 201 0.69 4.64 6.94
C SER A 201 -0.48 5.12 6.10
N ALA A 202 -1.06 4.26 5.26
CA ALA A 202 -2.22 4.57 4.43
C ALA A 202 -3.08 3.33 4.16
N VAL A 203 -4.36 3.56 3.90
CA VAL A 203 -5.31 2.50 3.53
C VAL A 203 -6.07 2.93 2.28
N VAL A 204 -6.26 2.01 1.35
CA VAL A 204 -7.12 2.19 0.17
C VAL A 204 -8.29 1.22 0.26
N ARG A 205 -9.51 1.74 0.30
CA ARG A 205 -10.72 0.93 0.25
C ARG A 205 -11.37 1.05 -1.12
N ILE A 206 -11.53 -0.04 -1.80
CA ILE A 206 -12.17 -0.14 -3.10
C ILE A 206 -13.56 -0.72 -2.89
N LYS A 207 -14.58 0.06 -3.21
CA LYS A 207 -15.96 -0.39 -3.25
C LYS A 207 -16.32 -0.73 -4.70
N THR A 208 -16.83 -1.94 -4.92
CA THR A 208 -17.20 -2.38 -6.26
C THR A 208 -18.71 -2.34 -6.46
N LEU A 209 -19.13 -2.24 -7.72
CA LEU A 209 -20.52 -2.36 -8.09
C LEU A 209 -21.06 -3.75 -7.71
N ARG A 210 -22.28 -3.81 -7.18
CA ARG A 210 -22.96 -5.08 -6.94
C ARG A 210 -23.50 -5.56 -8.28
N HIS A 211 -22.90 -6.59 -8.86
CA HIS A 211 -23.54 -7.37 -9.92
C HIS A 211 -24.32 -8.50 -9.25
N GLU A 212 -25.63 -8.42 -9.25
CA GLU A 212 -26.51 -9.48 -8.76
C GLU A 212 -26.59 -10.57 -9.82
N GLY A 213 -25.89 -11.69 -9.57
CA GLY A 213 -25.99 -12.91 -10.39
C GLY A 213 -25.99 -14.13 -9.49
N GLU A 214 -27.05 -14.91 -9.50
CA GLU A 214 -27.04 -16.28 -8.98
C GLU A 214 -26.42 -17.23 -10.01
N GLY A 215 -25.93 -18.38 -9.54
CA GLY A 215 -25.36 -19.41 -10.37
C GLY A 215 -23.85 -19.32 -10.56
N PHE A 216 -23.39 -19.92 -11.63
CA PHE A 216 -21.98 -20.03 -11.96
C PHE A 216 -21.52 -18.83 -12.79
N GLY A 217 -20.33 -18.31 -12.46
CA GLY A 217 -19.63 -17.29 -13.23
C GLY A 217 -18.12 -17.51 -13.21
N PHE A 218 -17.43 -16.98 -14.20
CA PHE A 218 -15.97 -17.04 -14.26
C PHE A 218 -15.38 -15.80 -14.94
N ASP A 219 -14.11 -15.56 -14.65
CA ASP A 219 -13.28 -14.55 -15.27
C ASP A 219 -11.95 -15.19 -15.64
N LEU A 220 -11.54 -15.06 -16.90
CA LEU A 220 -10.27 -15.53 -17.41
C LEU A 220 -9.45 -14.34 -17.86
N ASN A 221 -8.24 -14.21 -17.35
CA ASN A 221 -7.26 -13.23 -17.79
C ASN A 221 -5.98 -13.94 -18.22
N ALA A 222 -5.44 -13.57 -19.38
CA ALA A 222 -4.13 -14.00 -19.84
C ALA A 222 -3.34 -12.76 -20.25
N ALA A 223 -2.12 -12.63 -19.76
CA ALA A 223 -1.24 -11.51 -20.05
C ALA A 223 0.19 -11.98 -20.29
N ASN A 224 0.93 -11.18 -21.04
CA ASN A 224 2.37 -11.34 -21.19
C ASN A 224 3.03 -9.96 -21.16
N ASN A 225 4.06 -9.83 -20.31
CA ASN A 225 4.94 -8.68 -20.28
C ASN A 225 6.25 -9.07 -20.97
N GLN A 226 6.49 -8.50 -22.15
CA GLN A 226 7.65 -8.79 -22.98
C GLN A 226 8.69 -7.69 -22.84
N ASP A 227 9.88 -8.04 -22.32
CA ASP A 227 11.05 -7.17 -22.41
C ASP A 227 11.50 -7.06 -23.88
N LEU A 228 11.58 -5.83 -24.34
CA LEU A 228 11.99 -5.52 -25.73
C LEU A 228 13.50 -5.31 -25.89
N GLN A 229 14.26 -5.39 -24.79
CA GLN A 229 15.71 -5.18 -24.79
C GLN A 229 16.45 -6.53 -24.70
N ASN A 230 16.07 -7.38 -23.76
CA ASN A 230 16.75 -8.64 -23.46
C ASN A 230 15.96 -9.88 -23.90
N GLY A 231 14.72 -9.69 -24.39
CA GLY A 231 13.89 -10.78 -24.92
C GLY A 231 13.20 -11.66 -23.88
N VAL A 232 13.34 -11.36 -22.59
CA VAL A 232 12.65 -12.13 -21.52
C VAL A 232 11.16 -11.83 -21.48
N SER A 233 10.39 -12.80 -21.00
CA SER A 233 8.93 -12.79 -21.07
C SER A 233 8.31 -13.26 -19.76
N ASP A 234 7.31 -12.50 -19.28
CA ASP A 234 6.58 -12.73 -18.02
C ASP A 234 5.11 -13.08 -18.31
N PRO A 235 4.82 -14.31 -18.77
CA PRO A 235 3.45 -14.74 -18.98
C PRO A 235 2.73 -14.95 -17.63
N SER A 236 1.47 -14.56 -17.59
CA SER A 236 0.57 -14.82 -16.47
C SER A 236 -0.81 -15.22 -16.95
N SER A 237 -1.50 -16.05 -16.17
CA SER A 237 -2.84 -16.50 -16.48
C SER A 237 -3.62 -16.75 -15.20
N THR A 238 -4.81 -16.18 -15.09
CA THR A 238 -5.67 -16.35 -13.92
C THR A 238 -7.05 -16.79 -14.35
N LEU A 239 -7.54 -17.83 -13.70
CA LEU A 239 -8.93 -18.29 -13.77
C LEU A 239 -9.58 -18.07 -12.41
N ASN A 240 -10.59 -17.18 -12.37
CA ASN A 240 -11.44 -16.99 -11.21
C ASN A 240 -12.76 -17.71 -11.44
N LEU A 241 -13.18 -18.53 -10.49
CA LEU A 241 -14.43 -19.29 -10.49
C LEU A 241 -15.32 -18.84 -9.34
N ARG A 242 -16.61 -18.82 -9.58
CA ARG A 242 -17.59 -18.46 -8.55
C ARG A 242 -18.90 -19.24 -8.74
N TYR A 243 -19.48 -19.62 -7.62
CA TYR A 243 -20.82 -20.20 -7.60
C TYR A 243 -21.63 -19.60 -6.45
N ARG A 244 -22.73 -18.96 -6.78
CA ARG A 244 -23.64 -18.37 -5.78
C ARG A 244 -24.97 -19.12 -5.79
N PHE A 245 -25.37 -19.53 -4.61
CA PHE A 245 -26.67 -20.13 -4.39
C PHE A 245 -27.28 -19.54 -3.10
N ARG A 246 -28.30 -18.70 -3.25
CA ARG A 246 -28.96 -18.00 -2.13
C ARG A 246 -27.94 -17.25 -1.26
N ASP A 247 -27.82 -17.68 0.00
CA ASP A 247 -26.98 -17.05 1.02
C ASP A 247 -25.53 -17.58 1.04
N LEU A 248 -25.23 -18.58 0.22
CA LEU A 248 -23.90 -19.17 0.10
C LEU A 248 -23.22 -18.67 -1.17
N ASP A 249 -22.00 -18.15 -1.01
CA ASP A 249 -21.10 -17.71 -2.08
C ASP A 249 -19.80 -18.50 -1.99
N LEU A 250 -19.55 -19.37 -2.96
CA LEU A 250 -18.32 -20.13 -3.11
C LEU A 250 -17.44 -19.45 -4.14
N PHE A 251 -16.17 -19.32 -3.85
CA PHE A 251 -15.20 -18.74 -4.80
C PHE A 251 -13.88 -19.49 -4.78
N GLY A 252 -13.20 -19.45 -5.90
CA GLY A 252 -11.85 -19.99 -6.03
C GLY A 252 -11.11 -19.36 -7.19
N SER A 253 -9.79 -19.39 -7.14
CA SER A 253 -8.95 -18.99 -8.26
C SER A 253 -7.69 -19.84 -8.35
N VAL A 254 -7.20 -19.97 -9.57
CA VAL A 254 -5.87 -20.49 -9.88
C VAL A 254 -5.16 -19.42 -10.69
N ASN A 255 -3.97 -19.04 -10.25
CA ASN A 255 -3.14 -18.04 -10.89
C ASN A 255 -1.78 -18.67 -11.21
N TYR A 256 -1.41 -18.69 -12.48
CA TYR A 256 -0.04 -18.95 -12.93
C TYR A 256 0.65 -17.63 -13.18
N TRP A 257 1.89 -17.48 -12.70
CA TRP A 257 2.69 -16.30 -12.92
C TRP A 257 4.15 -16.67 -13.17
N LYS A 258 4.81 -15.87 -14.00
CA LYS A 258 6.26 -15.87 -14.17
C LYS A 258 6.74 -14.44 -14.07
N TRP A 259 7.88 -14.26 -13.43
CA TRP A 259 8.60 -13.00 -13.36
C TRP A 259 10.07 -13.25 -13.69
N ASP A 260 10.59 -12.46 -14.62
CA ASP A 260 11.93 -12.61 -15.17
C ASP A 260 12.54 -11.21 -15.36
N GLN A 261 13.61 -10.91 -14.63
CA GLN A 261 14.23 -9.60 -14.61
C GLN A 261 15.73 -9.68 -14.81
N ILE A 262 16.23 -8.95 -15.80
CA ILE A 262 17.67 -8.75 -16.03
C ILE A 262 18.02 -7.34 -15.62
N SER A 263 19.05 -7.20 -14.80
CA SER A 263 19.59 -5.91 -14.33
C SER A 263 21.10 -5.90 -14.48
N THR A 264 21.66 -4.75 -14.83
CA THR A 264 23.12 -4.52 -14.79
C THR A 264 23.36 -3.34 -13.85
N TYR A 265 24.34 -3.46 -12.98
CA TYR A 265 24.76 -2.42 -12.05
C TYR A 265 26.21 -2.04 -12.36
N TYR A 266 26.45 -0.76 -12.41
CA TYR A 266 27.80 -0.19 -12.45
C TYR A 266 28.03 0.48 -11.12
N ASP A 267 28.84 -0.16 -10.27
CA ASP A 267 29.17 0.31 -8.94
C ASP A 267 30.59 0.85 -8.91
N HIS A 268 30.75 2.02 -8.29
CA HIS A 268 32.04 2.58 -7.96
C HIS A 268 32.07 2.92 -6.48
N VAL A 269 32.97 2.28 -5.74
CA VAL A 269 33.20 2.52 -4.32
C VAL A 269 34.61 3.03 -4.10
N LYS A 270 34.73 4.11 -3.32
CA LYS A 270 36.04 4.55 -2.78
C LYS A 270 35.95 4.57 -1.26
N MET A 271 36.69 3.67 -0.62
CA MET A 271 36.73 3.48 0.82
C MET A 271 38.11 3.87 1.40
N PHE A 272 38.11 4.77 2.36
CA PHE A 272 39.30 5.22 3.05
C PHE A 272 39.49 4.38 4.31
N THR A 273 40.63 3.67 4.38
CA THR A 273 40.97 2.82 5.52
C THR A 273 41.84 3.56 6.54
N ASP A 274 42.53 4.60 6.10
CA ASP A 274 43.34 5.52 6.93
C ASP A 274 43.38 6.90 6.25
N LYS A 275 44.17 7.86 6.82
CA LYS A 275 44.34 9.23 6.28
C LYS A 275 44.80 9.26 4.84
N SER A 276 45.69 8.34 4.46
CA SER A 276 46.33 8.26 3.16
C SER A 276 46.12 6.95 2.42
N SER A 277 45.54 5.93 3.10
CA SER A 277 45.28 4.62 2.51
C SER A 277 43.79 4.48 2.11
N TYR A 278 43.54 3.87 0.96
CA TYR A 278 42.21 3.69 0.43
C TYR A 278 42.09 2.46 -0.47
N ILE A 279 40.86 2.00 -0.64
CA ILE A 279 40.47 0.96 -1.58
C ILE A 279 39.51 1.58 -2.59
N VAL A 280 39.73 1.33 -3.88
CA VAL A 280 38.77 1.64 -4.95
C VAL A 280 38.26 0.33 -5.52
N GLU A 281 36.98 0.21 -5.62
CA GLU A 281 36.29 -0.87 -6.30
C GLU A 281 35.50 -0.31 -7.48
N ASP A 282 35.73 -0.88 -8.66
CA ASP A 282 34.91 -0.69 -9.86
C ASP A 282 34.29 -2.03 -10.22
N CYS A 283 32.94 -2.16 -10.07
CA CYS A 283 32.23 -3.40 -10.29
C CYS A 283 31.18 -3.25 -11.41
N VAL A 284 31.19 -4.19 -12.33
CA VAL A 284 30.08 -4.42 -13.26
C VAL A 284 29.41 -5.71 -12.88
N ALA A 285 28.19 -5.63 -12.37
CA ALA A 285 27.40 -6.78 -11.96
C ALA A 285 26.17 -6.96 -12.85
N ASN A 286 25.92 -8.20 -13.28
CA ASN A 286 24.72 -8.60 -13.97
C ASN A 286 23.93 -9.54 -13.07
N ASP A 287 22.65 -9.26 -12.93
CA ASP A 287 21.71 -10.01 -12.11
C ASP A 287 20.53 -10.45 -13.00
N HIS A 288 20.32 -11.77 -13.09
CA HIS A 288 19.17 -12.36 -13.76
C HIS A 288 18.32 -13.10 -12.71
N PHE A 289 17.36 -12.38 -12.17
CA PHE A 289 16.36 -12.93 -11.25
C PHE A 289 15.21 -13.57 -12.05
N TYR A 290 14.80 -14.78 -11.68
CA TYR A 290 13.64 -15.44 -12.25
C TYR A 290 12.84 -16.13 -11.15
N SER A 291 11.52 -16.13 -11.32
CA SER A 291 10.60 -16.83 -10.43
C SER A 291 9.30 -17.17 -11.17
N SER A 292 8.75 -18.34 -10.92
CA SER A 292 7.46 -18.76 -11.44
C SER A 292 6.70 -19.59 -10.42
N GLY A 293 5.38 -19.54 -10.47
CA GLY A 293 4.58 -20.27 -9.51
C GLY A 293 3.10 -20.39 -9.86
N LEU A 294 2.41 -21.08 -8.98
CA LEU A 294 0.97 -21.28 -9.00
C LEU A 294 0.39 -20.86 -7.63
N ASP A 295 -0.61 -19.99 -7.65
CA ASP A 295 -1.36 -19.62 -6.46
C ASP A 295 -2.77 -20.19 -6.54
N TYR A 296 -3.17 -20.86 -5.49
CA TYR A 296 -4.50 -21.42 -5.31
C TYR A 296 -5.23 -20.66 -4.22
N ASN A 297 -6.46 -20.24 -4.46
CA ASN A 297 -7.29 -19.55 -3.50
C ASN A 297 -8.67 -20.17 -3.51
N LEU A 298 -9.15 -20.60 -2.36
CA LEU A 298 -10.47 -21.19 -2.17
C LEU A 298 -11.15 -20.56 -0.98
N GLY A 299 -12.45 -20.35 -1.05
CA GLY A 299 -13.17 -19.81 0.09
C GLY A 299 -14.67 -19.81 -0.08
N PHE A 300 -15.32 -19.46 1.00
CA PHE A 300 -16.76 -19.27 1.02
C PHE A 300 -17.16 -18.08 1.89
N ASN A 301 -18.32 -17.55 1.61
CA ASN A 301 -19.07 -16.64 2.47
C ASN A 301 -20.48 -17.17 2.64
N TRP A 302 -20.95 -17.24 3.86
CA TRP A 302 -22.29 -17.65 4.18
C TRP A 302 -22.99 -16.56 5.01
N GLN A 303 -24.09 -16.05 4.48
CA GLN A 303 -24.95 -15.10 5.17
C GLN A 303 -25.95 -15.88 6.04
N LEU A 304 -25.62 -15.99 7.34
CA LEU A 304 -26.45 -16.77 8.29
C LEU A 304 -27.80 -16.12 8.55
N LEU A 305 -27.84 -14.78 8.64
CA LEU A 305 -29.00 -13.94 8.84
C LEU A 305 -28.80 -12.64 8.07
N GLN A 306 -29.83 -11.81 7.94
CA GLN A 306 -29.81 -10.57 7.16
C GLN A 306 -28.56 -9.68 7.43
N ASN A 307 -28.07 -9.64 8.68
CA ASN A 307 -26.92 -8.84 9.09
C ASN A 307 -25.77 -9.66 9.71
N HIS A 308 -25.69 -10.97 9.47
CA HIS A 308 -24.66 -11.84 10.03
C HIS A 308 -24.03 -12.70 8.95
N SER A 309 -22.75 -12.58 8.77
CA SER A 309 -21.96 -13.34 7.79
C SER A 309 -20.80 -14.04 8.46
N VAL A 310 -20.52 -15.26 8.04
CA VAL A 310 -19.30 -16.00 8.34
C VAL A 310 -18.62 -16.41 7.05
N GLY A 311 -17.33 -16.58 7.08
CA GLY A 311 -16.62 -17.11 5.93
C GLY A 311 -15.24 -17.62 6.31
N ALA A 312 -14.69 -18.41 5.40
CA ALA A 312 -13.33 -18.89 5.48
C ALA A 312 -12.66 -18.77 4.12
N ARG A 313 -11.35 -18.61 4.14
CA ARG A 313 -10.48 -18.53 2.97
C ARG A 313 -9.19 -19.30 3.24
N PHE A 314 -8.75 -20.04 2.24
CA PHE A 314 -7.46 -20.72 2.23
C PHE A 314 -6.69 -20.31 0.99
N VAL A 315 -5.41 -20.00 1.14
CA VAL A 315 -4.48 -19.67 0.06
C VAL A 315 -3.28 -20.59 0.17
N MET A 316 -2.86 -21.14 -0.94
CA MET A 316 -1.62 -21.92 -1.07
C MET A 316 -0.82 -21.35 -2.24
N ARG A 317 0.48 -21.16 -2.04
CA ARG A 317 1.41 -20.68 -3.06
C ARG A 317 2.45 -21.75 -3.29
N GLU A 318 2.61 -22.12 -4.55
CA GLU A 318 3.59 -23.10 -5.00
C GLU A 318 4.62 -22.38 -5.88
N THR A 319 5.88 -22.36 -5.47
CA THR A 319 6.99 -21.90 -6.29
C THR A 319 7.45 -23.07 -7.15
N VAL A 320 7.26 -22.96 -8.47
CA VAL A 320 7.64 -23.99 -9.43
C VAL A 320 9.14 -23.93 -9.72
N ASP A 321 9.65 -22.70 -9.99
CA ASP A 321 11.06 -22.45 -10.27
C ASP A 321 11.39 -21.02 -9.83
N ALA A 322 12.48 -20.87 -9.08
CA ALA A 322 12.95 -19.54 -8.65
C ALA A 322 14.44 -19.56 -8.36
N GLY A 323 15.11 -18.47 -8.70
CA GLY A 323 16.53 -18.32 -8.44
C GLY A 323 17.08 -17.00 -8.96
N THR A 324 18.41 -16.89 -8.86
CA THR A 324 19.17 -15.76 -9.36
C THR A 324 20.48 -16.27 -9.98
N TYR A 325 20.73 -15.92 -11.23
CA TYR A 325 22.06 -15.99 -11.81
C TYR A 325 22.72 -14.62 -11.65
N TYR A 326 23.80 -14.57 -10.90
CA TYR A 326 24.59 -13.35 -10.71
C TYR A 326 25.98 -13.54 -11.29
N SER A 327 26.48 -12.53 -12.01
CA SER A 327 27.85 -12.47 -12.46
C SER A 327 28.42 -11.08 -12.23
N SER A 328 29.65 -11.00 -11.76
CA SER A 328 30.33 -9.70 -11.62
C SER A 328 31.78 -9.78 -12.05
N ILE A 329 32.27 -8.68 -12.59
CA ILE A 329 33.70 -8.40 -12.79
C ILE A 329 34.00 -7.19 -11.94
N THR A 330 34.96 -7.33 -11.02
CA THR A 330 35.30 -6.33 -10.02
C THR A 330 36.78 -6.04 -10.06
N ASP A 331 37.15 -4.80 -10.41
CA ASP A 331 38.50 -4.28 -10.31
C ASP A 331 38.70 -3.66 -8.93
N ILE A 332 39.63 -4.18 -8.16
CA ILE A 332 39.95 -3.68 -6.82
C ILE A 332 41.36 -3.11 -6.81
N ILE A 333 41.49 -1.85 -6.46
CA ILE A 333 42.77 -1.16 -6.28
C ILE A 333 42.92 -0.83 -4.79
N ARG A 334 43.92 -1.41 -4.15
CA ARG A 334 44.32 -1.11 -2.76
C ARG A 334 45.55 -0.22 -2.77
N TYR A 335 45.45 0.95 -2.20
CA TYR A 335 46.58 1.87 -2.03
C TYR A 335 46.87 2.02 -0.55
N ASP A 336 48.14 1.76 -0.20
CA ASP A 336 48.69 1.99 1.13
C ASP A 336 49.90 2.87 1.01
N GLU A 337 50.01 3.90 1.85
CA GLU A 337 51.11 4.88 1.77
C GLU A 337 52.51 4.23 1.95
N SER A 338 52.57 3.14 2.72
CA SER A 338 53.84 2.47 3.07
C SER A 338 54.24 1.39 2.05
N SER A 339 53.26 0.64 1.50
CA SER A 339 53.48 -0.52 0.63
C SER A 339 53.18 -0.24 -0.85
N GLY A 340 52.57 0.91 -1.16
CA GLY A 340 52.23 1.32 -2.52
C GLY A 340 50.88 0.75 -2.99
N GLN A 341 50.73 0.59 -4.31
CA GLN A 341 49.46 0.16 -4.94
C GLN A 341 49.52 -1.32 -5.30
N VAL A 342 48.44 -2.05 -4.96
CA VAL A 342 48.17 -3.42 -5.41
C VAL A 342 46.80 -3.42 -6.10
N SER A 343 46.72 -4.05 -7.26
CA SER A 343 45.46 -4.23 -7.98
C SER A 343 45.12 -5.71 -8.13
N SER A 344 43.84 -6.03 -8.09
CA SER A 344 43.31 -7.37 -8.38
C SER A 344 42.03 -7.28 -9.21
N VAL A 345 41.85 -8.28 -10.07
CA VAL A 345 40.60 -8.45 -10.84
C VAL A 345 39.89 -9.71 -10.33
N ASN A 346 38.67 -9.55 -9.93
CA ASN A 346 37.89 -10.64 -9.38
C ASN A 346 36.63 -10.88 -10.26
N GLU A 347 36.47 -12.12 -10.69
CA GLU A 347 35.24 -12.56 -11.38
C GLU A 347 34.43 -13.45 -10.44
N SER A 348 33.14 -13.20 -10.32
CA SER A 348 32.22 -13.99 -9.50
C SER A 348 31.05 -14.47 -10.34
N LEU A 349 30.77 -15.76 -10.26
CA LEU A 349 29.58 -16.38 -10.83
C LEU A 349 28.78 -17.04 -9.70
N GLN A 350 27.51 -16.75 -9.61
CA GLN A 350 26.62 -17.31 -8.59
C GLN A 350 25.37 -17.89 -9.22
N ASP A 351 25.01 -19.11 -8.84
CA ASP A 351 23.76 -19.79 -9.19
C ASP A 351 22.98 -20.05 -7.90
N GLU A 352 22.06 -19.16 -7.58
CA GLU A 352 21.16 -19.28 -6.43
C GLU A 352 19.85 -19.92 -6.86
N LYS A 353 19.46 -20.97 -6.16
CA LYS A 353 18.16 -21.63 -6.27
C LYS A 353 17.34 -21.39 -5.02
N ARG A 354 16.06 -21.10 -5.21
CA ARG A 354 15.10 -20.92 -4.12
C ARG A 354 14.00 -21.95 -4.24
N HIS A 355 13.64 -22.56 -3.15
CA HIS A 355 12.56 -23.54 -3.07
C HIS A 355 11.67 -23.23 -1.88
N SER A 356 10.37 -23.30 -2.09
CA SER A 356 9.38 -23.14 -1.02
C SER A 356 8.57 -24.43 -0.90
N PRO A 357 8.95 -25.36 0.00
CA PRO A 357 8.24 -26.64 0.15
C PRO A 357 6.77 -26.48 0.52
N TYR A 358 6.45 -25.42 1.25
CA TYR A 358 5.08 -25.03 1.56
C TYR A 358 4.99 -23.54 1.89
N ASP A 359 3.92 -22.93 1.40
CA ASP A 359 3.48 -21.56 1.75
C ASP A 359 1.96 -21.54 1.69
N TRP A 360 1.32 -21.44 2.86
CA TRP A 360 -0.13 -21.40 2.95
C TRP A 360 -0.63 -20.50 4.06
N GLU A 361 -1.82 -19.98 3.86
CA GLU A 361 -2.51 -19.04 4.73
C GLU A 361 -3.97 -19.40 4.85
N GLY A 362 -4.53 -19.36 6.04
CA GLY A 362 -5.96 -19.51 6.32
C GLY A 362 -6.50 -18.30 7.05
N ASN A 363 -7.69 -17.84 6.67
CA ASN A 363 -8.45 -16.81 7.38
C ASN A 363 -9.86 -17.29 7.65
N VAL A 364 -10.38 -17.01 8.83
CA VAL A 364 -11.78 -17.15 9.19
C VAL A 364 -12.31 -15.83 9.73
N TYR A 365 -13.56 -15.49 9.43
CA TYR A 365 -14.16 -14.26 9.92
C TYR A 365 -15.62 -14.44 10.32
N TYR A 366 -16.05 -13.55 11.22
CA TYR A 366 -17.45 -13.26 11.51
C TYR A 366 -17.67 -11.75 11.41
N SER A 367 -18.75 -11.34 10.75
CA SER A 367 -19.19 -9.94 10.69
C SER A 367 -20.68 -9.89 10.91
N GLY A 368 -21.16 -9.14 11.91
CA GLY A 368 -22.57 -9.08 12.23
C GLY A 368 -22.98 -7.90 13.09
N MET A 369 -24.29 -7.73 13.28
CA MET A 369 -24.87 -6.69 14.13
C MET A 369 -25.82 -7.32 15.16
N VAL A 370 -25.59 -7.01 16.44
CA VAL A 370 -26.48 -7.39 17.55
C VAL A 370 -27.12 -6.11 18.10
N GLY A 371 -28.37 -5.88 17.70
CA GLY A 371 -29.01 -4.59 17.93
C GLY A 371 -28.27 -3.46 17.21
N ARG A 372 -27.67 -2.54 17.98
CA ARG A 372 -26.86 -1.42 17.45
C ARG A 372 -25.34 -1.69 17.52
N LEU A 373 -24.92 -2.82 18.07
CA LEU A 373 -23.54 -3.20 18.20
C LEU A 373 -23.08 -3.95 16.95
N GLY A 374 -22.19 -3.35 16.18
CA GLY A 374 -21.46 -4.03 15.11
C GLY A 374 -20.30 -4.84 15.68
N ILE A 375 -20.11 -6.06 15.20
CA ILE A 375 -19.07 -7.00 15.62
C ILE A 375 -18.34 -7.47 14.36
N ASN A 376 -17.02 -7.33 14.32
CA ASN A 376 -16.16 -7.87 13.29
C ASN A 376 -15.01 -8.64 13.97
N PHE A 377 -14.94 -9.93 13.69
CA PHE A 377 -13.90 -10.83 14.21
C PHE A 377 -13.15 -11.46 13.03
N ASN A 378 -11.83 -11.52 13.12
CA ASN A 378 -10.97 -12.20 12.16
C ASN A 378 -9.93 -13.02 12.91
N ALA A 379 -9.58 -14.20 12.38
CA ALA A 379 -8.46 -14.98 12.82
C ALA A 379 -7.69 -15.50 11.58
N ASP A 380 -6.37 -15.36 11.63
CA ASP A 380 -5.46 -15.72 10.55
C ASP A 380 -4.39 -16.68 11.08
N TYR A 381 -4.02 -17.64 10.25
CA TYR A 381 -2.87 -18.50 10.46
C TYR A 381 -2.09 -18.64 9.18
N LEU A 382 -0.75 -18.48 9.25
CA LEU A 382 0.17 -18.60 8.14
C LEU A 382 1.31 -19.53 8.51
N SER A 383 1.76 -20.35 7.56
CA SER A 383 2.96 -21.17 7.71
C SER A 383 3.67 -21.27 6.37
N ASN A 384 4.97 -20.94 6.37
CA ASN A 384 5.82 -21.11 5.19
C ASN A 384 7.20 -21.64 5.55
N ARG A 385 7.88 -22.16 4.53
CA ARG A 385 9.29 -22.53 4.55
C ARG A 385 9.95 -22.09 3.24
N LYS A 386 11.14 -21.50 3.36
CA LYS A 386 11.96 -21.06 2.24
C LYS A 386 13.36 -21.66 2.38
N ASP A 387 13.78 -22.40 1.39
CA ASP A 387 15.12 -22.98 1.29
C ASP A 387 15.89 -22.22 0.20
N MET A 388 17.14 -21.88 0.43
CA MET A 388 18.04 -21.19 -0.49
C MET A 388 19.35 -21.98 -0.58
N PHE A 389 19.80 -22.22 -1.81
CA PHE A 389 21.05 -22.87 -2.14
C PHE A 389 21.78 -22.03 -3.17
N CYS A 390 23.05 -21.71 -2.96
CA CYS A 390 23.82 -20.89 -3.89
C CYS A 390 25.21 -21.49 -4.10
N ASN A 391 25.52 -21.82 -5.32
CA ASN A 391 26.86 -22.16 -5.76
C ASN A 391 27.58 -20.89 -6.21
N ILE A 392 28.76 -20.65 -5.68
CA ILE A 392 29.59 -19.47 -5.99
C ILE A 392 30.93 -19.97 -6.53
N SER A 393 31.27 -19.46 -7.70
CA SER A 393 32.58 -19.69 -8.32
C SER A 393 33.27 -18.34 -8.47
N ASP A 394 34.33 -18.13 -7.69
CA ASP A 394 35.13 -16.91 -7.75
C ASP A 394 36.49 -17.21 -8.39
N VAL A 395 36.95 -16.31 -9.28
CA VAL A 395 38.27 -16.30 -9.84
C VAL A 395 38.93 -14.99 -9.40
N ILE A 396 39.91 -15.09 -8.51
CA ILE A 396 40.66 -13.94 -8.02
C ILE A 396 42.05 -14.05 -8.60
N ASP A 397 42.53 -13.08 -9.37
CA ASP A 397 43.79 -13.16 -10.11
C ASP A 397 45.01 -13.40 -9.21
N THR A 398 44.94 -12.95 -7.94
CA THR A 398 45.97 -13.14 -6.93
C THR A 398 45.86 -14.45 -6.14
N GLU A 399 44.66 -15.11 -6.13
CA GLU A 399 44.39 -16.27 -5.27
C GLU A 399 43.95 -17.52 -6.07
N GLY A 400 43.58 -17.33 -7.34
CA GLY A 400 43.13 -18.39 -8.23
C GLY A 400 41.61 -18.67 -8.14
N TYR A 401 41.23 -19.90 -8.51
CA TYR A 401 39.82 -20.35 -8.56
C TYR A 401 39.36 -20.88 -7.19
N MET A 402 38.19 -20.44 -6.74
CA MET A 402 37.55 -20.88 -5.50
C MET A 402 36.09 -21.20 -5.69
N GLU A 403 35.66 -22.33 -5.13
CA GLU A 403 34.24 -22.69 -5.04
C GLU A 403 33.76 -22.55 -3.60
N ARG A 404 32.58 -21.95 -3.46
CA ARG A 404 31.86 -21.79 -2.19
C ARG A 404 30.42 -22.27 -2.37
N PHE A 405 29.85 -22.75 -1.30
CA PHE A 405 28.44 -23.14 -1.28
C PHE A 405 27.75 -22.47 -0.11
N GLN A 406 26.66 -21.77 -0.40
CA GLN A 406 25.80 -21.16 0.62
C GLN A 406 24.51 -21.94 0.72
N GLU A 407 24.06 -22.13 1.94
CA GLU A 407 22.78 -22.77 2.26
C GLU A 407 22.05 -21.94 3.32
N GLY A 408 20.73 -21.74 3.10
CA GLY A 408 19.88 -21.04 4.04
C GLY A 408 18.51 -21.66 4.12
N VAL A 409 17.97 -21.80 5.34
CA VAL A 409 16.62 -22.27 5.58
C VAL A 409 15.90 -21.29 6.48
N THR A 410 14.69 -20.89 6.08
CA THR A 410 13.83 -20.05 6.89
C THR A 410 12.46 -20.70 7.03
N THR A 411 11.98 -20.80 8.26
CA THR A 411 10.62 -21.27 8.59
C THR A 411 9.88 -20.18 9.32
N SER A 412 8.61 -19.93 8.98
CA SER A 412 7.80 -18.93 9.67
C SER A 412 6.42 -19.49 9.97
N ARG A 413 5.90 -19.16 11.15
CA ARG A 413 4.51 -19.41 11.56
C ARG A 413 3.95 -18.16 12.19
N LEU A 414 2.70 -17.86 11.89
CA LEU A 414 1.98 -16.73 12.45
C LEU A 414 0.57 -17.16 12.82
N ALA A 415 0.14 -16.80 14.03
CA ALA A 415 -1.25 -16.87 14.45
C ALA A 415 -1.69 -15.48 14.91
N ALA A 416 -2.84 -15.01 14.41
CA ALA A 416 -3.36 -13.71 14.79
C ALA A 416 -4.88 -13.73 14.94
N ALA A 417 -5.40 -12.91 15.86
CA ALA A 417 -6.83 -12.71 16.06
C ALA A 417 -7.13 -11.23 16.32
N LYS A 418 -8.20 -10.73 15.73
CA LYS A 418 -8.65 -9.33 15.85
C LYS A 418 -10.14 -9.24 16.05
N LEU A 419 -10.55 -8.44 17.03
CA LEU A 419 -11.95 -8.11 17.30
C LEU A 419 -12.13 -6.61 17.20
N VAL A 420 -13.12 -6.17 16.42
CA VAL A 420 -13.53 -4.77 16.31
C VAL A 420 -15.01 -4.68 16.66
N LEU A 421 -15.33 -3.79 17.58
CA LEU A 421 -16.68 -3.48 18.03
C LEU A 421 -17.01 -2.04 17.61
N THR A 422 -18.17 -1.84 17.00
CA THR A 422 -18.63 -0.51 16.59
C THR A 422 -20.00 -0.22 17.20
N TYR A 423 -20.16 0.97 17.76
CA TYR A 423 -21.44 1.37 18.37
C TYR A 423 -21.72 2.85 18.11
N PRO A 424 -22.93 3.20 17.63
CA PRO A 424 -23.31 4.60 17.43
C PRO A 424 -23.56 5.27 18.79
N VAL A 425 -22.81 6.36 19.05
CA VAL A 425 -22.92 7.15 20.28
C VAL A 425 -23.11 8.61 19.90
N TRP A 426 -24.14 9.26 20.44
CA TRP A 426 -24.49 10.65 20.18
C TRP A 426 -24.58 10.93 18.66
N LYS A 427 -23.82 11.89 18.12
CA LYS A 427 -23.74 12.24 16.68
C LYS A 427 -22.56 11.56 15.97
N GLY A 428 -22.05 10.47 16.51
CA GLY A 428 -20.85 9.81 16.01
C GLY A 428 -20.87 8.30 16.20
N GLN A 429 -19.74 7.71 15.89
CA GLN A 429 -19.48 6.29 16.00
C GLN A 429 -18.29 6.04 16.90
N LEU A 430 -18.49 5.23 17.93
CA LEU A 430 -17.44 4.69 18.78
C LEU A 430 -16.99 3.37 18.19
N GLU A 431 -15.69 3.19 18.09
CA GLU A 431 -15.05 1.96 17.68
C GLU A 431 -14.02 1.56 18.74
N ALA A 432 -14.05 0.33 19.18
CA ALA A 432 -13.09 -0.21 20.14
C ALA A 432 -12.73 -1.65 19.76
N GLY A 433 -11.55 -2.11 20.10
CA GLY A 433 -11.16 -3.48 19.79
C GLY A 433 -9.81 -3.87 20.36
N ALA A 434 -9.45 -5.12 20.06
CA ALA A 434 -8.19 -5.71 20.44
C ALA A 434 -7.66 -6.61 19.31
N GLU A 435 -6.35 -6.76 19.26
CA GLU A 435 -5.65 -7.65 18.32
C GLU A 435 -4.51 -8.33 19.06
N ALA A 436 -4.32 -9.62 18.82
CA ALA A 436 -3.20 -10.41 19.32
C ALA A 436 -2.55 -11.14 18.16
N THR A 437 -1.21 -11.11 18.12
CA THR A 437 -0.39 -11.75 17.09
C THR A 437 0.75 -12.48 17.74
N SER A 438 1.03 -13.71 17.31
CA SER A 438 2.18 -14.51 17.72
C SER A 438 2.91 -14.99 16.48
N VAL A 439 4.22 -14.75 16.44
CA VAL A 439 5.14 -15.15 15.37
C VAL A 439 6.21 -16.04 15.93
N GLU A 440 6.49 -17.13 15.25
CA GLU A 440 7.65 -17.99 15.44
C GLU A 440 8.40 -18.09 14.12
N ARG A 441 9.69 -17.73 14.11
CA ARG A 441 10.55 -17.80 12.93
C ARG A 441 11.88 -18.43 13.29
N GLY A 442 12.28 -19.49 12.55
CA GLY A 442 13.61 -20.06 12.57
C GLY A 442 14.37 -19.65 11.31
N SER A 443 15.66 -19.36 11.43
CA SER A 443 16.53 -19.03 10.30
C SER A 443 17.91 -19.63 10.53
N SER A 444 18.37 -20.48 9.60
CA SER A 444 19.75 -21.00 9.57
C SER A 444 20.45 -20.57 8.29
N TYR A 445 21.78 -20.39 8.38
CA TYR A 445 22.61 -20.04 7.25
C TYR A 445 24.03 -20.56 7.45
N SER A 446 24.64 -21.10 6.41
CA SER A 446 26.04 -21.49 6.41
C SER A 446 26.68 -21.22 5.03
N ILE A 447 27.99 -21.06 5.04
CA ILE A 447 28.82 -20.98 3.84
C ILE A 447 30.04 -21.89 4.02
N THR A 448 30.36 -22.67 2.99
CA THR A 448 31.57 -23.51 2.97
C THR A 448 32.73 -22.79 2.29
N ASN A 449 33.94 -23.18 2.65
CA ASN A 449 35.19 -22.66 2.05
C ASN A 449 35.35 -21.12 2.16
N TYR A 450 34.76 -20.53 3.21
CA TYR A 450 34.91 -19.11 3.51
C TYR A 450 34.85 -18.88 5.02
N PRO A 451 35.69 -18.00 5.62
CA PRO A 451 35.83 -17.86 7.08
C PRO A 451 34.70 -16.97 7.69
N LEU A 452 33.44 -17.17 7.31
CA LEU A 452 32.30 -16.56 7.97
C LEU A 452 31.63 -17.55 8.94
N PRO A 453 31.16 -17.05 10.09
CA PRO A 453 30.43 -17.90 11.03
C PRO A 453 29.09 -18.36 10.42
N ALA A 454 28.70 -19.59 10.72
CA ALA A 454 27.34 -20.04 10.50
C ALA A 454 26.40 -19.28 11.45
N SER A 455 25.14 -19.15 11.09
CA SER A 455 24.10 -18.58 11.93
C SER A 455 22.93 -19.55 12.04
N ASP A 456 22.40 -19.75 13.25
CA ASP A 456 21.18 -20.50 13.49
C ASP A 456 20.42 -19.78 14.62
N SER A 457 19.25 -19.23 14.29
CA SER A 457 18.53 -18.36 15.21
C SER A 457 17.03 -18.61 15.19
N LYS A 458 16.39 -18.28 16.33
CA LYS A 458 14.96 -18.32 16.49
C LYS A 458 14.44 -16.97 16.99
N VAL A 459 13.41 -16.47 16.34
CA VAL A 459 12.67 -15.26 16.73
C VAL A 459 11.28 -15.68 17.19
N ASN A 460 10.88 -15.24 18.39
CA ASN A 460 9.51 -15.29 18.87
C ASN A 460 9.05 -13.86 19.14
N GLU A 461 7.98 -13.41 18.47
CA GLU A 461 7.39 -12.10 18.70
C GLU A 461 5.92 -12.24 19.03
N ASN A 462 5.52 -11.66 20.17
CA ASN A 462 4.13 -11.59 20.59
C ASN A 462 3.71 -10.13 20.69
N ASN A 463 2.65 -9.76 20.00
CA ASN A 463 2.09 -8.41 20.04
C ASN A 463 0.64 -8.48 20.50
N VAL A 464 0.31 -7.76 21.56
CA VAL A 464 -1.06 -7.57 22.04
C VAL A 464 -1.38 -6.09 22.02
N SER A 465 -2.47 -5.74 21.36
CA SER A 465 -2.88 -4.34 21.23
C SER A 465 -4.35 -4.14 21.58
N ALA A 466 -4.66 -2.96 22.07
CA ALA A 466 -6.02 -2.48 22.29
C ALA A 466 -6.17 -1.09 21.69
N PHE A 467 -7.34 -0.76 21.16
CA PHE A 467 -7.59 0.53 20.56
C PHE A 467 -9.01 1.04 20.81
N VAL A 468 -9.14 2.35 20.77
CA VAL A 468 -10.42 3.04 20.79
C VAL A 468 -10.36 4.23 19.83
N SER A 469 -11.42 4.47 19.10
CA SER A 469 -11.58 5.67 18.27
C SER A 469 -13.02 6.19 18.34
N TYR A 470 -13.18 7.49 18.19
CA TYR A 470 -14.46 8.14 18.13
C TYR A 470 -14.48 9.18 17.01
N GLY A 471 -15.40 9.01 16.09
CA GLY A 471 -15.63 9.94 14.99
C GLY A 471 -17.02 10.56 15.06
N PHE A 472 -17.14 11.87 14.86
CA PHE A 472 -18.42 12.58 14.83
C PHE A 472 -18.41 13.73 13.83
N SER A 473 -19.60 14.13 13.40
CA SER A 473 -19.78 15.27 12.49
C SER A 473 -20.74 16.29 13.12
N LEU A 474 -20.37 17.56 13.02
CA LEU A 474 -21.19 18.68 13.48
C LEU A 474 -21.50 19.62 12.31
N PRO A 475 -22.75 20.05 12.12
CA PRO A 475 -23.11 21.08 11.14
C PRO A 475 -22.23 22.32 11.30
N LYS A 476 -21.73 22.89 10.19
CA LYS A 476 -20.87 24.10 10.13
C LYS A 476 -19.46 23.94 10.71
N PHE A 477 -19.19 22.95 11.57
CA PHE A 477 -17.85 22.71 12.14
C PHE A 477 -17.07 21.64 11.37
N GLY A 478 -17.78 20.72 10.71
CA GLY A 478 -17.19 19.61 9.99
C GLY A 478 -17.10 18.31 10.81
N SER A 479 -16.26 17.40 10.37
CA SER A 479 -16.07 16.07 10.96
C SER A 479 -14.77 16.01 11.74
N VAL A 480 -14.79 15.38 12.90
CA VAL A 480 -13.61 15.12 13.75
C VAL A 480 -13.50 13.62 13.99
N SER A 481 -12.29 13.09 13.97
CA SER A 481 -11.99 11.71 14.39
C SER A 481 -10.77 11.74 15.30
N ALA A 482 -10.86 11.08 16.45
CA ALA A 482 -9.76 10.90 17.39
C ALA A 482 -9.64 9.42 17.76
N GLY A 483 -8.43 8.92 17.82
CA GLY A 483 -8.14 7.52 18.14
C GLY A 483 -6.87 7.38 18.96
N LEU A 484 -6.83 6.31 19.75
CA LEU A 484 -5.66 5.91 20.53
C LEU A 484 -5.51 4.39 20.43
N ARG A 485 -4.32 3.94 20.07
CA ARG A 485 -3.92 2.53 20.09
C ARG A 485 -2.78 2.35 21.08
N TYR A 486 -2.85 1.31 21.87
CA TYR A 486 -1.78 0.82 22.73
C TYR A 486 -1.28 -0.51 22.19
N GLU A 487 0.02 -0.72 22.18
CA GLU A 487 0.65 -1.96 21.79
C GLU A 487 1.68 -2.38 22.82
N HIS A 488 1.62 -3.66 23.21
CA HIS A 488 2.63 -4.36 24.01
C HIS A 488 3.28 -5.43 23.13
N VAL A 489 4.57 -5.26 22.84
CA VAL A 489 5.35 -6.16 21.99
C VAL A 489 6.45 -6.80 22.81
N GLY A 490 6.41 -8.13 22.93
CA GLY A 490 7.49 -8.94 23.42
C GLY A 490 8.27 -9.58 22.26
N PHE A 491 9.55 -9.32 22.18
CA PHE A 491 10.47 -9.83 21.16
C PHE A 491 11.58 -10.62 21.84
N ASN A 492 11.71 -11.90 21.49
CA ASN A 492 12.75 -12.80 21.95
C ASN A 492 13.57 -13.27 20.74
N TYR A 493 14.85 -12.98 20.73
CA TYR A 493 15.83 -13.49 19.78
C TYR A 493 16.72 -14.50 20.50
N THR A 494 16.78 -15.71 20.00
CA THR A 494 17.65 -16.77 20.51
C THR A 494 18.65 -17.15 19.43
N ASP A 495 19.93 -16.92 19.68
CA ASP A 495 21.01 -17.48 18.89
C ASP A 495 21.27 -18.91 19.41
N LEU A 496 21.10 -19.90 18.53
CA LEU A 496 21.23 -21.32 18.88
C LEU A 496 22.69 -21.80 18.85
N LEU A 497 23.62 -21.00 18.33
CA LEU A 497 25.05 -21.30 18.25
C LEU A 497 25.85 -20.56 19.35
N ASP A 498 25.41 -19.35 19.74
CA ASP A 498 26.05 -18.54 20.77
C ASP A 498 24.99 -17.82 21.62
N ASP A 499 24.64 -18.42 22.77
CA ASP A 499 23.62 -17.90 23.67
C ASP A 499 23.92 -16.48 24.20
N THR A 500 25.19 -16.01 24.13
CA THR A 500 25.58 -14.66 24.54
C THR A 500 25.00 -13.57 23.62
N ASN A 501 24.61 -13.91 22.39
CA ASN A 501 23.95 -13.04 21.45
C ASN A 501 22.43 -13.00 21.62
N SER A 502 21.86 -13.90 22.45
CA SER A 502 20.43 -13.97 22.72
C SER A 502 19.93 -12.74 23.46
N MET A 503 18.71 -12.30 23.19
CA MET A 503 18.14 -11.11 23.81
C MET A 503 16.63 -11.15 23.92
N ASP A 504 16.13 -10.55 24.99
CA ASP A 504 14.71 -10.28 25.23
C ASP A 504 14.46 -8.77 25.23
N ARG A 505 13.38 -8.34 24.60
CA ARG A 505 12.96 -6.95 24.57
C ARG A 505 11.45 -6.83 24.69
N TYR A 506 10.99 -5.96 25.58
CA TYR A 506 9.59 -5.61 25.74
C TYR A 506 9.40 -4.12 25.43
N GLN A 507 8.35 -3.79 24.72
CA GLN A 507 8.04 -2.42 24.34
C GLN A 507 6.55 -2.14 24.57
N ASP A 508 6.27 -1.01 25.23
CA ASP A 508 4.93 -0.49 25.49
C ASP A 508 4.80 0.87 24.82
N GLU A 509 3.92 1.00 23.84
CA GLU A 509 3.80 2.22 23.05
C GLU A 509 2.35 2.64 22.84
N PHE A 510 2.14 3.97 22.78
CA PHE A 510 0.85 4.58 22.48
C PHE A 510 0.91 5.32 21.15
N PHE A 511 -0.10 5.10 20.30
CA PHE A 511 -0.20 5.67 18.97
C PHE A 511 -1.49 6.51 18.84
N PRO A 512 -1.42 7.82 19.17
CA PRO A 512 -2.52 8.73 18.99
C PRO A 512 -2.71 9.09 17.52
N SER A 513 -3.98 9.32 17.12
CA SER A 513 -4.37 9.86 15.83
C SER A 513 -5.49 10.89 16.02
N LEU A 514 -5.40 12.01 15.30
CA LEU A 514 -6.41 13.06 15.30
C LEU A 514 -6.62 13.57 13.88
N SER A 515 -7.85 13.77 13.48
CA SER A 515 -8.18 14.30 12.16
C SER A 515 -9.40 15.22 12.25
N TRP A 516 -9.38 16.25 11.44
CA TRP A 516 -10.50 17.16 11.23
C TRP A 516 -10.70 17.41 9.73
N ALA A 517 -11.94 17.53 9.27
CA ALA A 517 -12.26 18.01 7.93
C ALA A 517 -13.46 18.95 7.97
N GLY A 518 -13.39 19.98 7.13
CA GLY A 518 -14.44 20.96 6.99
C GLY A 518 -14.58 21.48 5.57
N GLN A 519 -15.69 22.15 5.32
CA GLN A 519 -15.96 22.80 4.05
C GLN A 519 -16.01 24.31 4.21
N PHE A 520 -15.28 25.04 3.37
CA PHE A 520 -15.21 26.50 3.33
C PHE A 520 -15.61 26.98 1.93
N GLY A 521 -16.89 27.27 1.74
CA GLY A 521 -17.41 27.54 0.41
C GLY A 521 -17.11 26.38 -0.56
N PRO A 522 -16.41 26.62 -1.68
CA PRO A 522 -16.08 25.57 -2.65
C PRO A 522 -14.83 24.74 -2.28
N VAL A 523 -14.16 25.06 -1.17
CA VAL A 523 -12.95 24.37 -0.72
C VAL A 523 -13.30 23.37 0.38
N HIS A 524 -12.90 22.12 0.18
CA HIS A 524 -12.89 21.09 1.22
C HIS A 524 -11.47 20.93 1.75
N ALA A 525 -11.29 20.98 3.06
CA ALA A 525 -9.98 20.85 3.69
C ALA A 525 -10.01 19.83 4.81
N SER A 526 -8.88 19.14 5.02
CA SER A 526 -8.65 18.28 6.19
C SER A 526 -7.27 18.53 6.77
N LEU A 527 -7.16 18.33 8.08
CA LEU A 527 -5.93 18.40 8.85
C LEU A 527 -5.84 17.14 9.70
N SER A 528 -4.65 16.54 9.77
CA SER A 528 -4.43 15.32 10.54
C SER A 528 -3.09 15.33 11.27
N TYR A 529 -3.07 14.65 12.41
CA TYR A 529 -1.87 14.30 13.15
C TYR A 529 -1.88 12.80 13.47
N SER A 530 -0.74 12.14 13.35
CA SER A 530 -0.58 10.77 13.81
C SER A 530 0.85 10.48 14.28
N LEU A 531 0.95 9.59 15.27
CA LEU A 531 2.18 8.89 15.64
C LEU A 531 2.06 7.45 15.15
N ARG A 532 3.08 6.96 14.45
CA ARG A 532 3.16 5.63 13.89
C ARG A 532 4.53 5.03 14.12
N THR A 533 4.68 3.75 13.81
CA THR A 533 5.95 3.04 13.87
C THR A 533 6.23 2.31 12.56
N SER A 534 7.52 2.06 12.28
CA SER A 534 7.96 1.10 11.27
C SER A 534 8.91 0.12 11.95
N ARG A 535 8.66 -1.18 11.78
CA ARG A 535 9.45 -2.23 12.40
C ARG A 535 10.42 -2.82 11.40
N PRO A 536 11.65 -3.18 11.81
CA PRO A 536 12.59 -3.91 10.95
C PRO A 536 11.98 -5.21 10.43
N GLY A 537 12.34 -5.61 9.20
CA GLY A 537 12.05 -6.94 8.69
C GLY A 537 12.70 -8.03 9.56
N TYR A 538 12.12 -9.22 9.60
CA TYR A 538 12.72 -10.30 10.39
C TYR A 538 14.08 -10.74 9.84
N ASP A 539 14.34 -10.58 8.54
CA ASP A 539 15.66 -10.81 7.96
C ASP A 539 16.69 -9.78 8.43
N ASP A 540 16.27 -8.52 8.64
CA ASP A 540 17.12 -7.45 9.17
C ASP A 540 17.47 -7.69 10.66
N LEU A 541 16.64 -8.44 11.39
CA LEU A 541 16.82 -8.77 12.82
C LEU A 541 17.67 -10.04 13.04
N SER A 542 18.35 -10.55 12.03
CA SER A 542 19.30 -11.66 12.13
C SER A 542 20.73 -11.14 12.27
N ASP A 543 21.57 -11.81 13.04
CA ASP A 543 23.03 -11.54 13.09
C ASP A 543 23.81 -12.14 11.93
N ARG A 544 23.14 -12.89 11.05
CA ARG A 544 23.68 -13.56 9.88
C ARG A 544 24.52 -12.61 9.00
N ILE A 545 25.76 -13.04 8.69
CA ILE A 545 26.62 -12.38 7.69
C ILE A 545 26.51 -13.17 6.39
N LYS A 546 25.96 -12.55 5.34
CA LYS A 546 25.85 -13.13 3.99
C LYS A 546 27.00 -12.63 3.12
N TYR A 547 27.68 -13.56 2.45
CA TYR A 547 28.67 -13.23 1.42
C TYR A 547 27.94 -12.79 0.14
N ILE A 548 28.32 -11.64 -0.40
CA ILE A 548 27.81 -11.11 -1.67
C ILE A 548 28.83 -11.27 -2.77
N ASN A 549 30.06 -10.79 -2.57
CA ASN A 549 31.18 -10.99 -3.47
C ASN A 549 32.50 -10.87 -2.67
N SER A 550 33.64 -10.90 -3.34
CA SER A 550 34.97 -10.86 -2.73
C SER A 550 35.31 -9.55 -1.99
N PHE A 551 34.44 -8.53 -2.11
CA PHE A 551 34.62 -7.22 -1.44
C PHE A 551 33.47 -6.88 -0.49
N THR A 552 32.27 -7.40 -0.72
CA THR A 552 31.05 -6.95 -0.04
C THR A 552 30.37 -8.08 0.75
N LEU A 553 30.03 -7.77 1.98
CA LEU A 553 29.22 -8.60 2.89
C LEU A 553 27.94 -7.86 3.26
N LEU A 554 26.89 -8.60 3.60
CA LEU A 554 25.61 -8.07 4.09
C LEU A 554 25.28 -8.67 5.46
N GLN A 555 24.91 -7.82 6.44
CA GLN A 555 24.54 -8.24 7.79
C GLN A 555 23.25 -7.58 8.27
N GLY A 556 22.43 -8.32 9.02
CA GLY A 556 21.35 -7.77 9.83
C GLY A 556 21.83 -7.35 11.24
N ASP A 557 20.89 -6.92 12.09
CA ASP A 557 21.18 -6.55 13.49
C ASP A 557 19.96 -6.82 14.36
N PRO A 558 20.01 -7.80 15.30
CA PRO A 558 18.90 -8.08 16.23
C PRO A 558 18.58 -6.90 17.15
N LYS A 559 19.53 -5.96 17.32
CA LYS A 559 19.40 -4.78 18.20
C LYS A 559 18.72 -3.58 17.54
N LEU A 560 18.27 -3.70 16.29
CA LEU A 560 17.54 -2.63 15.60
C LEU A 560 16.31 -2.19 16.39
N LYS A 561 16.13 -0.87 16.49
CA LYS A 561 14.96 -0.26 17.10
C LYS A 561 13.86 -0.05 16.06
N ASN A 562 12.63 0.04 16.54
CA ASN A 562 11.52 0.49 15.72
C ASN A 562 11.69 1.99 15.39
N GLU A 563 11.49 2.35 14.12
CA GLU A 563 11.39 3.74 13.71
C GLU A 563 10.08 4.33 14.23
N ARG A 564 10.11 5.57 14.73
CA ARG A 564 8.91 6.32 15.16
C ARG A 564 8.69 7.49 14.21
N LYS A 565 7.50 7.53 13.63
CA LYS A 565 7.08 8.53 12.64
C LYS A 565 5.98 9.41 13.21
N GLN A 566 6.27 10.68 13.42
CA GLN A 566 5.30 11.73 13.71
C GLN A 566 4.95 12.46 12.42
N GLU A 567 3.67 12.66 12.17
CA GLU A 567 3.22 13.26 10.93
C GLU A 567 2.09 14.28 11.17
N VAL A 568 2.23 15.43 10.50
CA VAL A 568 1.16 16.41 10.32
C VAL A 568 0.84 16.51 8.85
N GLY A 569 -0.40 16.22 8.47
CA GLY A 569 -0.88 16.23 7.10
C GLY A 569 -2.02 17.21 6.89
N MET A 570 -2.04 17.87 5.74
CA MET A 570 -3.11 18.75 5.27
C MET A 570 -3.51 18.35 3.86
N ASN A 571 -4.82 18.24 3.60
CA ASN A 571 -5.35 18.11 2.24
C ASN A 571 -6.35 19.23 2.01
N ALA A 572 -6.30 19.83 0.81
CA ALA A 572 -7.27 20.85 0.39
C ALA A 572 -7.70 20.56 -1.05
N ARG A 573 -9.00 20.59 -1.31
CA ARG A 573 -9.57 20.38 -2.63
C ARG A 573 -10.41 21.56 -3.07
N TYR A 574 -10.14 22.00 -4.30
CA TYR A 574 -10.94 22.99 -4.99
C TYR A 574 -11.32 22.47 -6.39
N ARG A 575 -12.60 22.19 -6.62
CA ARG A 575 -13.11 21.62 -7.87
C ARG A 575 -12.34 20.33 -8.26
N TRP A 576 -11.58 20.36 -9.33
CA TRP A 576 -10.77 19.26 -9.87
C TRP A 576 -9.28 19.30 -9.45
N MET A 577 -8.91 20.23 -8.57
CA MET A 577 -7.55 20.35 -8.02
C MET A 577 -7.51 19.85 -6.57
N THR A 578 -6.46 19.14 -6.22
CA THR A 578 -6.19 18.68 -4.84
C THR A 578 -4.75 19.02 -4.47
N LEU A 579 -4.58 19.74 -3.36
CA LEU A 579 -3.29 20.01 -2.74
C LEU A 579 -3.15 19.11 -1.51
N SER A 580 -2.02 18.41 -1.38
CA SER A 580 -1.63 17.64 -0.21
C SER A 580 -0.27 18.16 0.30
N VAL A 581 -0.17 18.38 1.59
CA VAL A 581 1.06 18.78 2.28
C VAL A 581 1.26 17.85 3.47
N SER A 582 2.44 17.25 3.60
CA SER A 582 2.79 16.40 4.73
C SER A 582 4.15 16.80 5.26
N TYR A 583 4.24 16.99 6.58
CA TYR A 583 5.50 17.16 7.30
C TYR A 583 5.67 15.98 8.26
N GLU A 584 6.83 15.34 8.15
CA GLU A 584 7.18 14.15 8.90
C GLU A 584 8.44 14.36 9.70
N ARG A 585 8.48 13.77 10.89
CA ARG A 585 9.68 13.57 11.71
C ARG A 585 9.82 12.10 12.01
N LEU A 586 10.99 11.55 11.66
CA LEU A 586 11.38 10.17 11.93
C LEU A 586 12.44 10.18 13.01
N ASP A 587 12.18 9.48 14.11
CA ASP A 587 13.17 9.18 15.14
C ASP A 587 13.59 7.71 14.98
N ASP A 588 14.88 7.39 15.13
CA ASP A 588 15.48 6.08 14.87
C ASP A 588 15.20 5.54 13.45
N ALA A 589 15.29 6.41 12.42
CA ALA A 589 15.00 6.04 11.03
C ALA A 589 15.86 4.87 10.56
N LEU A 590 15.23 3.87 9.92
CA LEU A 590 15.88 2.65 9.45
C LEU A 590 16.49 2.85 8.06
N THR A 591 17.79 2.59 7.92
CA THR A 591 18.50 2.67 6.64
C THR A 591 19.63 1.65 6.54
N GLN A 592 20.21 1.51 5.35
CA GLN A 592 21.46 0.77 5.17
C GLN A 592 22.63 1.69 5.48
N MET A 593 23.58 1.18 6.25
CA MET A 593 24.83 1.83 6.59
C MET A 593 26.01 0.96 6.15
N PHE A 594 27.13 1.63 5.88
CA PHE A 594 28.38 1.00 5.48
C PHE A 594 29.32 0.91 6.66
N ASN A 595 30.05 -0.21 6.78
CA ASN A 595 31.06 -0.45 7.81
C ASN A 595 32.23 -1.20 7.19
N ILE A 596 33.35 -1.27 7.90
CA ILE A 596 34.54 -2.07 7.52
C ILE A 596 34.49 -3.36 8.35
N TYR A 597 34.75 -4.50 7.71
CA TYR A 597 34.74 -5.83 8.32
C TYR A 597 36.10 -6.52 8.14
N GLY A 598 36.65 -7.02 9.25
CA GLY A 598 37.84 -7.84 9.27
C GLY A 598 39.15 -7.10 8.94
N GLU A 599 40.25 -7.83 8.96
CA GLU A 599 41.60 -7.30 8.64
C GLU A 599 41.77 -7.00 7.15
N ASP A 600 41.00 -7.68 6.29
CA ASP A 600 41.03 -7.48 4.83
C ASP A 600 40.26 -6.25 4.37
N ASN A 601 39.68 -5.48 5.31
CA ASN A 601 38.89 -4.27 5.05
C ASN A 601 37.77 -4.51 4.04
N MET A 602 36.97 -5.54 4.24
CA MET A 602 35.78 -5.79 3.41
C MET A 602 34.67 -4.77 3.71
N LEU A 603 33.90 -4.43 2.70
CA LEU A 603 32.72 -3.59 2.86
C LEU A 603 31.59 -4.40 3.49
N LEU A 604 31.14 -3.98 4.68
CA LEU A 604 29.98 -4.54 5.34
C LEU A 604 28.79 -3.61 5.22
N VAL A 605 27.80 -4.03 4.45
CA VAL A 605 26.52 -3.33 4.36
C VAL A 605 25.61 -3.85 5.47
N LYS A 606 25.19 -2.95 6.37
CA LYS A 606 24.41 -3.30 7.55
C LYS A 606 23.15 -2.43 7.66
N ARG A 607 22.01 -3.05 8.00
CA ARG A 607 20.81 -2.30 8.40
C ARG A 607 21.09 -1.62 9.75
N SER A 608 20.75 -0.33 9.88
CA SER A 608 21.03 0.45 11.09
C SER A 608 19.97 1.53 11.30
N ASN A 609 19.86 2.03 12.55
CA ASN A 609 19.06 3.21 12.86
C ASN A 609 19.92 4.48 12.73
N ILE A 610 19.37 5.53 12.14
CA ILE A 610 19.99 6.87 12.13
C ILE A 610 19.74 7.49 13.52
N PRO A 611 20.79 7.85 14.29
CA PRO A 611 20.61 8.41 15.64
C PRO A 611 19.95 9.80 15.65
N GLN A 612 20.18 10.59 14.58
CA GLN A 612 19.64 11.95 14.45
C GLN A 612 18.22 11.91 13.88
N PRO A 613 17.30 12.78 14.34
CA PRO A 613 15.97 12.87 13.77
C PRO A 613 16.00 13.30 12.31
N VAL A 614 15.38 12.51 11.43
CA VAL A 614 15.17 12.87 10.04
C VAL A 614 13.85 13.63 9.89
N ARG A 615 13.84 14.66 9.06
CA ARG A 615 12.62 15.42 8.75
C ARG A 615 12.37 15.38 7.26
N ASN A 616 11.10 15.39 6.87
CA ASN A 616 10.71 15.37 5.47
C ASN A 616 9.48 16.26 5.23
N LEU A 617 9.53 17.09 4.20
CA LEU A 617 8.39 17.87 3.71
C LEU A 617 8.01 17.37 2.33
N LEU A 618 6.75 16.99 2.19
CA LEU A 618 6.14 16.65 0.90
C LEU A 618 5.06 17.67 0.56
N VAL A 619 5.10 18.21 -0.65
CA VAL A 619 4.04 19.04 -1.23
C VAL A 619 3.63 18.41 -2.54
N PHE A 620 2.34 18.17 -2.74
CA PHE A 620 1.80 17.52 -3.92
C PHE A 620 0.53 18.20 -4.39
N LEU A 621 0.49 18.58 -5.65
CA LEU A 621 -0.66 19.17 -6.33
C LEU A 621 -1.11 18.22 -7.45
N SER A 622 -2.37 17.87 -7.48
CA SER A 622 -2.98 17.10 -8.58
C SER A 622 -4.14 17.86 -9.22
N ALA A 623 -4.35 17.59 -10.49
CA ALA A 623 -5.38 18.24 -11.33
C ALA A 623 -5.97 17.19 -12.29
N ASN A 624 -7.29 16.92 -12.15
CA ASN A 624 -7.99 15.88 -12.92
C ASN A 624 -9.24 16.46 -13.60
N PRO A 625 -9.11 17.42 -14.56
CA PRO A 625 -10.25 17.89 -15.33
C PRO A 625 -10.70 16.85 -16.36
N THR A 626 -11.85 17.09 -16.99
CA THR A 626 -12.36 16.27 -18.10
C THR A 626 -12.91 17.20 -19.17
N TRP A 627 -12.45 17.03 -20.43
CA TRP A 627 -12.85 17.84 -21.57
C TRP A 627 -13.28 16.95 -22.75
N GLY A 628 -14.55 16.60 -22.79
CA GLY A 628 -15.12 15.71 -23.80
C GLY A 628 -14.48 14.31 -23.77
N VAL A 629 -13.82 13.94 -24.85
CA VAL A 629 -13.10 12.63 -24.96
C VAL A 629 -11.77 12.60 -24.25
N TYR A 630 -11.22 13.75 -23.87
CA TYR A 630 -9.91 13.89 -23.24
C TYR A 630 -10.03 14.06 -21.72
N SER A 631 -9.27 13.26 -20.99
CA SER A 631 -9.27 13.22 -19.53
C SER A 631 -7.84 13.15 -19.01
N PRO A 632 -7.21 14.31 -18.79
CA PRO A 632 -5.89 14.34 -18.16
C PRO A 632 -5.96 14.09 -16.66
N GLY A 633 -4.88 13.48 -16.14
CA GLY A 633 -4.56 13.41 -14.72
C GLY A 633 -3.13 13.93 -14.54
N TRP A 634 -3.00 15.20 -14.16
CA TRP A 634 -1.69 15.83 -14.00
C TRP A 634 -1.37 15.99 -12.54
N SER A 635 -0.11 15.75 -12.18
CA SER A 635 0.37 16.04 -10.84
C SER A 635 1.79 16.57 -10.84
N ALA A 636 2.08 17.40 -9.86
CA ALA A 636 3.40 17.94 -9.58
C ALA A 636 3.65 17.85 -8.06
N GLY A 637 4.85 17.44 -7.67
CA GLY A 637 5.21 17.35 -6.27
C GLY A 637 6.66 17.73 -6.01
N MET A 638 6.94 18.00 -4.75
CA MET A 638 8.25 18.27 -4.21
C MET A 638 8.41 17.50 -2.91
N GLN A 639 9.48 16.73 -2.79
CA GLN A 639 9.94 16.14 -1.54
C GLN A 639 11.24 16.82 -1.14
N LYS A 640 11.33 17.24 0.13
CA LYS A 640 12.55 17.83 0.69
C LYS A 640 12.86 17.16 2.02
N PRO A 641 13.94 16.34 2.09
CA PRO A 641 14.45 15.80 3.33
C PRO A 641 15.32 16.84 4.05
N TRP A 642 15.53 16.63 5.34
CA TRP A 642 16.58 17.20 6.16
C TRP A 642 17.13 16.06 7.01
N THR A 643 18.24 15.50 6.54
CA THR A 643 18.92 14.38 7.17
C THR A 643 20.38 14.79 7.39
N ASP A 644 20.80 14.83 8.63
CA ASP A 644 22.20 15.04 9.02
C ASP A 644 22.68 13.78 9.72
N ILE A 645 23.73 13.15 9.20
CA ILE A 645 24.28 11.89 9.73
C ILE A 645 25.75 12.11 10.04
N GLU A 646 26.16 11.77 11.26
CA GLU A 646 27.58 11.72 11.65
C GLU A 646 28.14 10.35 11.26
N PHE A 647 29.19 10.36 10.47
CA PHE A 647 29.95 9.18 10.06
C PHE A 647 31.38 9.23 10.54
N ASP A 648 31.97 8.06 10.69
CA ASP A 648 33.44 7.94 10.89
C ASP A 648 34.16 8.31 9.61
N ASP A 649 35.25 9.08 9.73
CA ASP A 649 36.08 9.47 8.60
C ASP A 649 37.57 9.57 9.08
N PRO A 650 38.38 8.58 8.71
CA PRO A 650 39.78 8.54 9.17
C PRO A 650 40.63 9.70 8.64
N ARG A 651 40.18 10.44 7.66
CA ARG A 651 40.88 11.59 7.07
C ARG A 651 40.80 12.86 7.92
N THR A 652 39.78 12.95 8.79
CA THR A 652 39.56 14.13 9.65
C THR A 652 40.32 14.00 10.96
N GLU A 653 40.72 15.14 11.58
CA GLU A 653 41.36 15.12 12.88
C GLU A 653 40.46 14.60 14.01
N SER A 654 39.16 14.84 13.91
CA SER A 654 38.17 14.36 14.88
C SER A 654 37.80 12.87 14.69
N GLY A 655 38.22 12.25 13.57
CA GLY A 655 37.77 10.91 13.17
C GLY A 655 36.33 10.87 12.68
N LYS A 656 35.65 12.03 12.56
CA LYS A 656 34.20 12.10 12.23
C LYS A 656 33.89 13.22 11.26
N VAL A 657 32.83 13.04 10.49
CA VAL A 657 32.28 14.04 9.55
C VAL A 657 30.76 14.05 9.58
N MET A 658 30.16 15.23 9.52
CA MET A 658 28.71 15.39 9.34
C MET A 658 28.38 15.48 7.86
N VAL A 659 27.54 14.57 7.37
CA VAL A 659 27.04 14.56 5.99
C VAL A 659 25.58 14.95 5.98
N SER A 660 25.23 15.94 5.14
CA SER A 660 23.86 16.47 5.05
C SER A 660 23.21 16.13 3.72
N TYR A 661 21.96 15.63 3.80
CA TYR A 661 21.08 15.37 2.67
C TYR A 661 19.85 16.25 2.80
N SER A 662 19.75 17.30 1.96
CA SER A 662 18.66 18.30 2.06
C SER A 662 18.23 18.90 0.72
N ARG A 663 18.70 18.34 -0.40
CA ARG A 663 18.31 18.83 -1.73
C ARG A 663 16.89 18.39 -2.06
N PRO A 664 15.98 19.29 -2.46
CA PRO A 664 14.64 18.91 -2.85
C PRO A 664 14.67 18.08 -4.15
N MET A 665 13.76 17.10 -4.24
CA MET A 665 13.45 16.33 -5.43
C MET A 665 12.06 16.72 -5.91
N PHE A 666 11.91 16.96 -7.21
CA PHE A 666 10.61 17.24 -7.84
C PHE A 666 10.17 16.05 -8.67
N PHE A 667 8.87 15.84 -8.72
CA PHE A 667 8.27 14.79 -9.54
C PHE A 667 7.03 15.34 -10.25
N PHE A 668 6.82 14.86 -11.48
CA PHE A 668 5.70 15.24 -12.33
C PHE A 668 5.11 13.99 -12.96
N THR A 669 3.80 13.88 -12.92
CA THR A 669 3.06 12.81 -13.60
C THR A 669 2.06 13.43 -14.55
N LEU A 670 2.11 13.02 -15.81
CA LEU A 670 1.22 13.45 -16.86
C LEU A 670 0.52 12.21 -17.45
N ASN A 671 -0.65 11.91 -16.93
CA ASN A 671 -1.50 10.85 -17.44
C ASN A 671 -2.53 11.47 -18.40
N ASN A 672 -2.58 11.01 -19.64
CA ASN A 672 -3.48 11.52 -20.65
C ASN A 672 -4.29 10.36 -21.23
N ALA A 673 -5.60 10.36 -21.02
CA ALA A 673 -6.51 9.35 -21.53
C ALA A 673 -7.48 9.95 -22.53
N PHE A 674 -7.62 9.29 -23.67
CA PHE A 674 -8.58 9.63 -24.73
C PHE A 674 -9.55 8.49 -24.91
N ARG A 675 -10.83 8.77 -24.79
CA ARG A 675 -11.89 7.78 -24.91
C ARG A 675 -12.76 8.07 -26.13
N PHE A 676 -12.90 7.06 -26.96
CA PHE A 676 -13.68 7.13 -28.16
C PHE A 676 -14.90 6.21 -28.11
N LYS A 677 -15.82 6.40 -29.03
CA LYS A 677 -16.96 5.51 -29.21
C LYS A 677 -16.51 4.06 -29.47
N ARG A 678 -17.40 3.10 -29.19
CA ARG A 678 -17.18 1.66 -29.38
C ARG A 678 -16.06 1.09 -28.50
N SER A 679 -15.93 1.61 -27.25
CA SER A 679 -14.99 1.10 -26.23
C SER A 679 -13.51 1.13 -26.66
N TRP A 680 -13.09 2.12 -27.46
CA TRP A 680 -11.69 2.42 -27.74
C TRP A 680 -11.13 3.39 -26.70
N GLN A 681 -9.96 3.09 -26.17
CA GLN A 681 -9.22 3.99 -25.30
C GLN A 681 -7.76 4.06 -25.71
N LEU A 682 -7.21 5.28 -25.75
CA LEU A 682 -5.79 5.55 -25.95
C LEU A 682 -5.25 6.27 -24.71
N GLU A 683 -4.03 5.95 -24.33
CA GLU A 683 -3.34 6.59 -23.19
C GLU A 683 -1.92 6.97 -23.58
N ALA A 684 -1.47 8.09 -23.01
CA ALA A 684 -0.09 8.53 -23.06
C ALA A 684 0.30 9.03 -21.66
N ASN A 685 1.26 8.38 -21.03
CA ASN A 685 1.63 8.62 -19.64
C ASN A 685 3.11 8.97 -19.58
N MET A 686 3.45 9.99 -18.78
CA MET A 686 4.84 10.39 -18.55
C MET A 686 5.06 10.67 -17.08
N ASN A 687 6.07 10.01 -16.49
CA ASN A 687 6.55 10.27 -15.14
C ASN A 687 7.96 10.85 -15.22
N ILE A 688 8.18 11.95 -14.51
CA ILE A 688 9.47 12.64 -14.43
C ILE A 688 9.85 12.72 -12.96
N ARG A 689 11.10 12.37 -12.65
CA ARG A 689 11.68 12.52 -11.31
C ARG A 689 13.03 13.22 -11.44
N THR A 690 13.23 14.33 -10.72
CA THR A 690 14.47 15.08 -10.80
C THR A 690 15.50 14.54 -9.84
N LYS A 691 16.76 15.02 -10.00
CA LYS A 691 17.81 14.89 -8.98
C LYS A 691 17.30 15.41 -7.64
N GLY A 692 17.85 14.89 -6.54
CA GLY A 692 17.51 15.29 -5.17
C GLY A 692 18.07 14.33 -4.15
N ASP A 693 17.82 14.58 -2.88
CA ASP A 693 18.28 13.75 -1.78
C ASP A 693 17.13 12.92 -1.18
N ASN A 694 17.46 11.73 -0.68
CA ASN A 694 16.56 10.87 0.05
C ASN A 694 17.33 10.16 1.17
N LEU A 695 16.85 10.23 2.43
CA LEU A 695 17.52 9.67 3.62
C LEU A 695 19.05 9.89 3.61
N ASN A 696 19.82 8.85 3.27
CA ASN A 696 21.29 8.83 3.26
C ASN A 696 21.90 8.67 1.87
N PHE A 697 21.15 8.95 0.81
CA PHE A 697 21.65 8.91 -0.56
C PHE A 697 21.08 10.06 -1.42
N ARG A 698 21.75 10.33 -2.50
CA ARG A 698 21.44 11.38 -3.48
C ARG A 698 21.17 10.79 -4.84
N MET A 699 20.06 11.18 -5.46
CA MET A 699 19.83 10.95 -6.88
C MET A 699 20.62 11.96 -7.70
N THR A 700 21.52 11.48 -8.56
CA THR A 700 22.44 12.32 -9.34
C THR A 700 22.03 12.53 -10.78
N SER A 701 21.07 11.75 -11.28
CA SER A 701 20.44 11.90 -12.61
C SER A 701 18.94 12.11 -12.50
N ASN A 702 18.31 12.53 -13.62
CA ASN A 702 16.85 12.60 -13.71
C ASN A 702 16.32 11.31 -14.34
N ALA A 703 15.14 10.86 -13.89
CA ALA A 703 14.42 9.77 -14.52
C ALA A 703 13.23 10.26 -15.36
N TYR A 704 12.99 9.59 -16.48
CA TYR A 704 11.90 9.87 -17.42
C TYR A 704 11.29 8.54 -17.85
N ASN A 705 10.04 8.30 -17.49
CA ASN A 705 9.29 7.12 -17.91
C ASN A 705 8.12 7.56 -18.80
N LEU A 706 8.20 7.28 -20.11
CA LEU A 706 7.18 7.54 -21.09
C LEU A 706 6.54 6.21 -21.53
N GLY A 707 5.22 6.14 -21.47
CA GLY A 707 4.46 4.97 -21.88
C GLY A 707 3.21 5.32 -22.70
N PHE A 708 2.77 4.36 -23.50
CA PHE A 708 1.55 4.43 -24.31
C PHE A 708 0.71 3.19 -24.09
N ALA A 709 -0.62 3.31 -24.21
CA ALA A 709 -1.49 2.16 -24.20
C ALA A 709 -2.68 2.34 -25.13
N VAL A 710 -3.15 1.21 -25.68
CA VAL A 710 -4.40 1.12 -26.42
C VAL A 710 -5.23 -0.03 -25.86
N GLN A 711 -6.51 0.22 -25.63
CA GLN A 711 -7.47 -0.78 -25.20
C GLN A 711 -8.66 -0.79 -26.13
N LYS A 712 -9.18 -1.98 -26.38
CA LYS A 712 -10.41 -2.24 -27.11
C LYS A 712 -11.21 -3.34 -26.44
N CYS A 713 -12.50 -3.07 -26.22
CA CYS A 713 -13.41 -4.09 -25.73
C CYS A 713 -14.49 -4.43 -26.77
N TRP A 714 -14.97 -5.67 -26.72
CA TRP A 714 -15.97 -6.26 -27.61
C TRP A 714 -16.99 -7.03 -26.80
N LEU A 715 -18.03 -7.51 -27.46
CA LEU A 715 -19.16 -8.25 -26.92
C LEU A 715 -20.07 -7.37 -26.05
N LYS A 716 -21.21 -7.97 -25.65
CA LYS A 716 -22.16 -7.30 -24.78
C LYS A 716 -21.53 -7.04 -23.40
N ASN A 717 -21.71 -5.86 -22.85
CA ASN A 717 -21.13 -5.43 -21.58
C ASN A 717 -19.60 -5.50 -21.53
N ASP A 718 -18.91 -5.26 -22.70
CA ASP A 718 -17.46 -5.26 -22.82
C ASP A 718 -16.83 -6.56 -22.24
N ALA A 719 -17.51 -7.71 -22.45
CA ALA A 719 -17.12 -9.01 -21.86
C ALA A 719 -15.75 -9.51 -22.32
N LEU A 720 -15.28 -9.10 -23.50
CA LEU A 720 -13.94 -9.42 -24.01
C LEU A 720 -13.16 -8.12 -24.19
N CYS A 721 -12.03 -7.97 -23.51
CA CYS A 721 -11.15 -6.81 -23.62
C CYS A 721 -9.73 -7.23 -23.95
N MET A 722 -9.09 -6.50 -24.88
CA MET A 722 -7.67 -6.58 -25.17
C MET A 722 -7.01 -5.24 -24.90
N ARG A 723 -5.86 -5.26 -24.23
CA ARG A 723 -5.02 -4.09 -23.99
C ARG A 723 -3.59 -4.37 -24.43
N ILE A 724 -2.98 -3.40 -25.06
CA ILE A 724 -1.55 -3.40 -25.41
C ILE A 724 -0.97 -2.12 -24.82
N SER A 725 0.12 -2.21 -24.08
CA SER A 725 0.86 -1.08 -23.56
C SER A 725 2.35 -1.20 -23.83
N LEU A 726 3.00 -0.05 -23.97
CA LEU A 726 4.45 0.09 -24.14
C LEU A 726 4.96 0.98 -23.01
N GLN A 727 5.92 0.52 -22.24
CA GLN A 727 6.48 1.20 -21.08
C GLN A 727 7.95 1.59 -21.32
N ASP A 728 8.38 2.63 -20.64
CA ASP A 728 9.76 3.17 -20.65
C ASP A 728 10.35 3.32 -22.07
N VAL A 729 9.59 3.96 -22.96
CA VAL A 729 9.99 4.17 -24.37
C VAL A 729 11.31 4.91 -24.50
N LEU A 730 11.63 5.76 -23.51
CA LEU A 730 12.86 6.56 -23.51
C LEU A 730 14.06 5.79 -22.92
N LYS A 731 13.84 4.62 -22.29
CA LYS A 731 14.87 3.82 -21.59
C LYS A 731 15.63 4.63 -20.53
N ARG A 732 14.93 5.48 -19.78
CA ARG A 732 15.49 6.40 -18.77
C ARG A 732 14.64 6.48 -17.52
N SER A 733 14.01 5.38 -17.13
CA SER A 733 13.14 5.34 -15.94
C SER A 733 13.90 5.24 -14.62
N LEU A 734 15.20 4.93 -14.63
CA LEU A 734 16.05 4.79 -13.46
C LEU A 734 16.91 6.02 -13.20
N GLN A 735 17.38 6.15 -11.97
CA GLN A 735 18.26 7.24 -11.52
C GLN A 735 19.57 6.66 -10.96
N ASP A 736 20.67 7.35 -11.26
CA ASP A 736 21.96 7.08 -10.62
C ASP A 736 21.93 7.55 -9.17
N THR A 737 22.58 6.81 -8.29
CA THR A 737 22.68 7.13 -6.87
C THR A 737 24.08 7.49 -6.44
N TYR A 738 24.18 8.27 -5.37
CA TYR A 738 25.41 8.65 -4.70
C TYR A 738 25.20 8.59 -3.20
N SER A 739 26.06 7.89 -2.49
CA SER A 739 26.11 7.85 -1.03
C SER A 739 27.48 8.30 -0.53
N ASN A 740 27.47 9.04 0.58
CA ASN A 740 28.69 9.42 1.31
C ASN A 740 28.51 9.00 2.77
N ALA A 741 29.33 8.10 3.22
CA ALA A 741 29.36 7.60 4.59
C ALA A 741 30.66 8.01 5.33
N GLY A 742 31.17 9.20 5.04
CA GLY A 742 32.43 9.66 5.61
C GLY A 742 33.63 8.91 5.00
N PHE A 743 34.00 7.79 5.61
CA PHE A 743 35.09 6.93 5.13
C PHE A 743 34.83 6.31 3.75
N LEU A 744 33.60 6.37 3.23
CA LEU A 744 33.20 5.72 1.98
C LEU A 744 32.40 6.66 1.09
N ILE A 745 32.67 6.61 -0.20
CA ILE A 745 31.91 7.21 -1.27
C ILE A 745 31.47 6.08 -2.20
N HIS A 746 30.17 5.96 -2.44
CA HIS A 746 29.57 4.96 -3.33
C HIS A 746 28.70 5.63 -4.39
N THR A 747 28.88 5.24 -5.63
CA THR A 747 28.01 5.61 -6.76
C THR A 747 27.52 4.36 -7.47
N GLU A 748 26.23 4.31 -7.77
CA GLU A 748 25.60 3.21 -8.49
C GLU A 748 24.83 3.74 -9.69
N THR A 749 25.03 3.12 -10.84
CA THR A 749 24.24 3.34 -12.06
C THR A 749 23.49 2.04 -12.42
N PRO A 750 22.20 1.94 -12.10
CA PRO A 750 21.42 0.76 -12.42
C PRO A 750 20.89 0.82 -13.85
N VAL A 751 20.95 -0.31 -14.56
CA VAL A 751 20.31 -0.52 -15.88
C VAL A 751 19.40 -1.73 -15.77
N ARG A 752 18.10 -1.55 -15.96
CA ARG A 752 17.09 -2.63 -15.92
C ARG A 752 16.30 -2.67 -17.21
N ASN A 753 15.75 -3.84 -17.49
CA ASN A 753 14.84 -4.08 -18.61
C ASN A 753 13.43 -3.53 -18.36
N ASN A 754 13.30 -2.20 -18.21
CA ASN A 754 12.02 -1.54 -18.02
C ASN A 754 11.33 -1.17 -19.35
N HIS A 755 12.04 -1.29 -20.49
CA HIS A 755 11.47 -1.10 -21.83
C HIS A 755 10.68 -2.35 -22.24
N ARG A 756 9.37 -2.35 -21.92
CA ARG A 756 8.51 -3.53 -21.98
C ARG A 756 7.24 -3.26 -22.78
N MET A 757 6.74 -4.33 -23.41
CA MET A 757 5.42 -4.35 -24.04
C MET A 757 4.51 -5.33 -23.28
N ASP A 758 3.42 -4.82 -22.74
CA ASP A 758 2.40 -5.64 -22.09
C ASP A 758 1.25 -5.90 -23.06
N VAL A 759 0.84 -7.16 -23.17
CA VAL A 759 -0.35 -7.58 -23.91
C VAL A 759 -1.24 -8.37 -22.97
N SER A 760 -2.50 -7.94 -22.82
CA SER A 760 -3.46 -8.68 -21.99
C SER A 760 -4.77 -8.91 -22.75
N LEU A 761 -5.35 -10.09 -22.52
CA LEU A 761 -6.66 -10.49 -23.01
C LEU A 761 -7.48 -11.02 -21.85
N ARG A 762 -8.68 -10.47 -21.69
CA ARG A 762 -9.60 -10.90 -20.64
C ARG A 762 -10.98 -11.22 -21.19
N TYR A 763 -11.57 -12.28 -20.65
CA TYR A 763 -12.95 -12.66 -20.91
C TYR A 763 -13.71 -12.90 -19.61
N THR A 764 -14.89 -12.32 -19.50
CA THR A 764 -15.72 -12.36 -18.30
C THR A 764 -17.10 -12.92 -18.63
N PHE A 765 -17.52 -13.95 -17.92
CA PHE A 765 -18.85 -14.55 -18.04
C PHE A 765 -19.58 -14.54 -16.70
N ASN A 766 -20.76 -13.93 -16.64
CA ASN A 766 -21.62 -13.85 -15.46
C ASN A 766 -20.84 -13.50 -14.17
N ALA A 767 -19.94 -12.51 -14.27
CA ALA A 767 -19.08 -12.13 -13.17
C ALA A 767 -19.88 -11.42 -12.09
N SER A 768 -20.22 -12.17 -11.06
CA SER A 768 -20.62 -11.60 -9.77
C SER A 768 -19.42 -11.62 -8.84
N LYS A 769 -19.25 -10.64 -7.95
CA LYS A 769 -18.07 -10.59 -7.05
C LYS A 769 -18.34 -11.32 -5.74
N SER A 770 -17.29 -11.87 -5.13
CA SER A 770 -17.37 -12.54 -3.84
C SER A 770 -17.90 -11.60 -2.76
N ARG A 771 -18.76 -12.11 -1.90
CA ARG A 771 -19.28 -11.43 -0.70
C ARG A 771 -18.38 -11.61 0.53
N TYR A 772 -17.22 -12.19 0.36
CA TYR A 772 -16.25 -12.41 1.44
C TYR A 772 -15.86 -11.09 2.10
N LYS A 773 -15.94 -11.02 3.46
CA LYS A 773 -15.75 -9.80 4.25
C LYS A 773 -14.57 -9.87 5.21
N GLY A 774 -13.72 -10.89 5.14
CA GLY A 774 -12.57 -11.03 6.03
C GLY A 774 -11.62 -9.84 5.88
N THR A 775 -11.33 -9.14 6.98
CA THR A 775 -10.43 -7.98 7.03
C THR A 775 -9.00 -8.37 7.40
N GLY A 776 -8.79 -9.59 7.88
CA GLY A 776 -7.51 -10.12 8.33
C GLY A 776 -7.04 -9.58 9.68
N ALA A 777 -6.08 -10.29 10.29
CA ALA A 777 -5.38 -9.94 11.52
C ALA A 777 -3.86 -10.12 11.34
N GLY A 778 -3.02 -9.55 12.23
CA GLY A 778 -1.57 -9.75 12.24
C GLY A 778 -0.83 -9.22 11.01
N LYS A 779 -1.31 -8.14 10.42
CA LYS A 779 -0.83 -7.65 9.13
C LYS A 779 0.63 -7.20 9.15
N ASP A 780 1.05 -6.48 10.18
CA ASP A 780 2.44 -6.02 10.31
C ASP A 780 3.39 -7.22 10.26
N ALA A 781 3.15 -8.21 11.11
CA ALA A 781 3.96 -9.41 11.19
C ALA A 781 3.98 -10.20 9.86
N GLN A 782 2.83 -10.31 9.16
CA GLN A 782 2.77 -10.94 7.83
C GLN A 782 3.64 -10.23 6.79
N SER A 783 3.67 -8.90 6.79
CA SER A 783 4.44 -8.11 5.82
C SER A 783 5.95 -8.14 6.07
N ARG A 784 6.39 -8.57 7.25
CA ARG A 784 7.79 -8.67 7.67
C ARG A 784 8.39 -10.07 7.46
N MET A 785 7.58 -11.08 7.06
CA MET A 785 7.98 -12.46 6.75
C MET A 785 8.42 -12.60 5.30
#